data_7b7c13745350e1dba55a011b186994aa
#
_entry.id   7b7c13745350e1dba55a011b186994aa
#
_cell.length_a   1.000
_cell.length_b   1.000
_cell.length_c   1.000
_cell.angle_alpha   90.00
_cell.angle_beta   90.00
_cell.angle_gamma   90.00
#
_symmetry.space_group_name_H-M   'P 1'
#
loop_
_entity.id
_entity.type
_entity.pdbx_description
1 polymer ?
#
loop_
_entity_poly.entity_id
_entity_poly.type
_entity_poly.pdbx_seq_one_letter_code
_entity_poly.pdbx_strand_id
1 'polypeptide(L)'
;TMPFLLCLKRKKSPVPLGTSIFQKHPTLTQQNYQALLEMCLKNNCLFTDDTFPAHISSIGTGALLKKLPQNLQWKRPHALHKTPVFYAANRKQLDLCQGLVENCWFLAALQALTFHQDIFAAVVPPNQSFERKYAGIFHFRFWHFGEWVDVVVDDRLPVNDAGELIFVSSVYKNVFWGALLEKAYAKLYGSYEDLQFGQVSEALVDFTGGVNIRMKLTAAPPDLWNILTRATYSRSLMGCQTHLGVSFPSVSLPYIQATKVLKNGLVAGHAYTVTGIRKVTCQYGPENLVRLRNPWGKIEWKGDWSDSSKKWELLSPKEKILLRKKKEDGEFWMSLRDFKIHFVDLMICKLTPDLMSQEDGKKWMYSLKRGRWVKGSTAGGSLGFCNGTFWMNPQYWLNVLPVEDSKKSLGSCNVVISLMQKHSSKHRNRAPHLFIGFSLYKYQESNRKLPPAFFTRHQPVNKYQVFLDEREVTHDFHLEPCVYVIVPSTLEPQQEAEFILRVFSRKHVLRMKVGHVGKTKEGEKWFNTLYKKYLKFSFISQNSEINAVQLQRILNNISWRNFQSFHLSFSLDACQGILALLDLNTSGTLSIQEFRVLWKRLLFYLEVFQKRDTRRSGKLDLVELHAAVQETGISLSNEVCNLMAIRYGDPDLKIRFESFVCFMLRVEIMGEAFRNLTQDGKGIYLQESEVKPVPRLS
;
A
#
# COMPACT_ATOMS: atom_id res chain seq x y z
N THR A 1 -41.36 16.41 -13.91
CA THR A 1 -41.06 15.80 -12.57
C THR A 1 -40.88 14.31 -12.71
N MET A 2 -39.67 13.88 -12.93
CA MET A 2 -39.30 12.47 -12.77
C MET A 2 -38.03 12.37 -11.95
N PRO A 3 -37.98 11.56 -10.89
CA PRO A 3 -36.76 11.33 -10.12
C PRO A 3 -35.87 10.33 -10.85
N PHE A 4 -34.60 10.64 -11.01
CA PHE A 4 -33.60 9.72 -11.52
C PHE A 4 -33.26 8.68 -10.46
N LEU A 5 -33.95 7.55 -10.52
CA LEU A 5 -33.50 6.27 -9.96
C LEU A 5 -33.01 5.41 -11.12
N LEU A 6 -31.72 5.31 -11.28
CA LEU A 6 -31.10 4.27 -12.10
C LEU A 6 -31.03 2.98 -11.28
N CYS A 7 -32.16 2.31 -11.22
CA CYS A 7 -32.26 0.96 -10.69
C CYS A 7 -32.27 -0.01 -11.89
N LEU A 8 -31.13 -0.55 -12.27
CA LEU A 8 -31.04 -1.64 -13.26
C LEU A 8 -31.01 -2.99 -12.53
N LYS A 9 -32.21 -3.51 -12.21
CA LYS A 9 -32.38 -4.96 -11.99
C LYS A 9 -32.27 -5.66 -13.33
N ARG A 10 -31.20 -6.38 -13.58
CA ARG A 10 -31.11 -7.34 -14.70
C ARG A 10 -31.55 -8.72 -14.27
N LYS A 11 -32.63 -9.21 -14.90
CA LYS A 11 -33.04 -10.63 -14.92
C LYS A 11 -31.97 -11.45 -15.65
N LYS A 12 -31.69 -12.64 -15.11
CA LYS A 12 -30.82 -13.66 -15.73
C LYS A 12 -31.40 -14.18 -17.04
N SER A 13 -30.63 -14.23 -18.09
CA SER A 13 -30.78 -15.10 -19.26
C SER A 13 -29.41 -15.45 -19.86
N PRO A 14 -29.24 -16.55 -20.59
CA PRO A 14 -27.99 -17.31 -20.62
C PRO A 14 -27.00 -16.81 -21.66
N VAL A 15 -25.75 -17.19 -21.40
CA VAL A 15 -24.47 -16.89 -22.05
C VAL A 15 -24.42 -17.31 -23.52
N PRO A 16 -23.67 -16.56 -24.38
CA PRO A 16 -22.74 -17.19 -25.29
C PRO A 16 -21.29 -16.74 -25.07
N LEU A 17 -20.39 -17.71 -25.27
CA LEU A 17 -18.95 -17.57 -25.23
C LEU A 17 -18.42 -16.45 -26.14
N GLY A 18 -17.57 -15.59 -25.58
CA GLY A 18 -16.73 -14.65 -26.32
C GLY A 18 -15.57 -14.22 -25.44
N THR A 19 -14.39 -14.69 -25.77
CA THR A 19 -13.10 -14.47 -25.10
C THR A 19 -12.78 -12.99 -24.90
N SER A 20 -12.75 -12.53 -23.65
CA SER A 20 -12.18 -11.27 -23.24
C SER A 20 -11.03 -11.52 -22.24
N ILE A 21 -9.81 -11.13 -22.62
CA ILE A 21 -8.53 -11.36 -21.94
C ILE A 21 -8.28 -10.36 -20.78
N PHE A 22 -9.31 -9.91 -20.08
CA PHE A 22 -9.17 -9.17 -18.83
C PHE A 22 -10.16 -9.69 -17.80
N GLN A 23 -9.79 -10.80 -17.14
CA GLN A 23 -10.49 -11.20 -15.91
C GLN A 23 -10.15 -10.20 -14.80
N LYS A 24 -11.08 -9.29 -14.50
CA LYS A 24 -11.06 -8.50 -13.25
C LYS A 24 -11.22 -9.47 -12.08
N HIS A 25 -10.22 -9.53 -11.23
CA HIS A 25 -10.26 -10.31 -9.99
C HIS A 25 -11.35 -9.78 -9.05
N PRO A 26 -12.15 -10.65 -8.42
CA PRO A 26 -13.05 -10.22 -7.34
C PRO A 26 -12.20 -9.70 -6.19
N THR A 27 -12.50 -8.50 -5.73
CA THR A 27 -11.77 -7.84 -4.65
C THR A 27 -12.14 -8.46 -3.31
N LEU A 28 -11.14 -8.65 -2.46
CA LEU A 28 -11.22 -9.17 -1.09
C LEU A 28 -12.15 -8.35 -0.17
N THR A 29 -12.48 -7.15 -0.57
CA THR A 29 -13.14 -6.11 0.22
C THR A 29 -14.67 -6.12 0.16
N GLN A 30 -15.28 -7.09 -0.53
CA GLN A 30 -16.75 -7.16 -0.63
C GLN A 30 -17.42 -7.88 0.55
N GLN A 31 -16.64 -8.49 1.47
CA GLN A 31 -17.19 -9.22 2.60
C GLN A 31 -17.11 -8.37 3.87
N ASN A 32 -18.28 -7.92 4.34
CA ASN A 32 -18.39 -7.24 5.62
C ASN A 32 -18.57 -8.29 6.73
N TYR A 33 -17.55 -8.45 7.58
CA TYR A 33 -17.56 -9.45 8.67
C TYR A 33 -18.78 -9.31 9.57
N GLN A 34 -19.10 -8.11 10.03
CA GLN A 34 -20.18 -7.88 10.97
C GLN A 34 -21.54 -8.24 10.36
N ALA A 35 -21.81 -7.81 9.13
CA ALA A 35 -23.04 -8.10 8.42
C ALA A 35 -23.20 -9.62 8.14
N LEU A 36 -22.11 -10.29 7.76
CA LEU A 36 -22.11 -11.73 7.53
C LEU A 36 -22.31 -12.53 8.83
N LEU A 37 -21.67 -12.11 9.91
CA LEU A 37 -21.85 -12.72 11.23
C LEU A 37 -23.30 -12.61 11.70
N GLU A 38 -23.89 -11.42 11.63
CA GLU A 38 -25.29 -11.18 12.03
C GLU A 38 -26.27 -11.99 11.18
N MET A 39 -26.05 -12.06 9.88
CA MET A 39 -26.84 -12.88 8.98
C MET A 39 -26.79 -14.36 9.36
N CYS A 40 -25.59 -14.90 9.62
CA CYS A 40 -25.42 -16.29 10.01
C CYS A 40 -26.05 -16.61 11.36
N LEU A 41 -25.89 -15.74 12.36
CA LEU A 41 -26.51 -15.88 13.68
C LEU A 41 -28.03 -15.82 13.58
N LYS A 42 -28.60 -14.88 12.81
CA LYS A 42 -30.06 -14.75 12.60
C LYS A 42 -30.66 -15.99 11.93
N ASN A 43 -29.92 -16.55 10.95
CA ASN A 43 -30.40 -17.70 10.20
C ASN A 43 -29.97 -19.05 10.83
N ASN A 44 -29.34 -19.02 12.00
CA ASN A 44 -28.79 -20.20 12.69
C ASN A 44 -27.99 -21.12 11.76
N CYS A 45 -27.13 -20.54 10.94
CA CYS A 45 -26.26 -21.25 9.99
C CYS A 45 -24.79 -20.92 10.20
N LEU A 46 -23.91 -21.82 9.78
CA LEU A 46 -22.47 -21.58 9.78
C LEU A 46 -22.05 -20.96 8.45
N PHE A 47 -21.19 -19.96 8.53
CA PHE A 47 -20.65 -19.29 7.36
C PHE A 47 -19.90 -20.26 6.45
N THR A 48 -20.06 -20.07 5.16
CA THR A 48 -19.33 -20.75 4.08
C THR A 48 -18.75 -19.68 3.17
N ASP A 49 -17.44 -19.72 3.00
CA ASP A 49 -16.74 -18.73 2.19
C ASP A 49 -16.64 -19.16 0.72
N ASP A 50 -17.51 -18.62 -0.13
CA ASP A 50 -17.52 -18.90 -1.56
C ASP A 50 -16.36 -18.25 -2.32
N THR A 51 -15.72 -17.23 -1.73
CA THR A 51 -14.58 -16.53 -2.35
C THR A 51 -13.24 -17.21 -2.07
N PHE A 52 -13.16 -18.05 -1.02
CA PHE A 52 -12.06 -18.94 -0.70
C PHE A 52 -12.59 -20.27 -0.15
N PRO A 53 -13.18 -21.10 -1.01
CA PRO A 53 -13.93 -22.28 -0.60
C PRO A 53 -13.02 -23.34 0.02
N ALA A 54 -13.61 -24.21 0.85
CA ALA A 54 -12.97 -25.41 1.37
C ALA A 54 -12.83 -26.46 0.24
N HIS A 55 -11.97 -26.16 -0.70
CA HIS A 55 -11.74 -26.92 -1.93
C HIS A 55 -10.27 -26.86 -2.35
N ILE A 56 -9.85 -27.82 -3.18
CA ILE A 56 -8.46 -27.91 -3.65
C ILE A 56 -7.97 -26.65 -4.38
N SER A 57 -8.88 -25.91 -5.04
CA SER A 57 -8.57 -24.65 -5.69
C SER A 57 -8.01 -23.56 -4.74
N SER A 58 -8.38 -23.60 -3.46
CA SER A 58 -7.84 -22.71 -2.43
C SER A 58 -6.45 -23.14 -1.95
N ILE A 59 -6.07 -24.39 -2.19
CA ILE A 59 -4.73 -24.88 -1.89
C ILE A 59 -3.74 -24.44 -2.96
N GLY A 60 -4.07 -24.62 -4.23
CA GLY A 60 -3.20 -24.21 -5.32
C GLY A 60 -3.49 -24.99 -6.60
N THR A 61 -2.59 -24.87 -7.58
CA THR A 61 -2.69 -25.53 -8.89
C THR A 61 -1.38 -26.17 -9.35
N GLY A 62 -0.33 -26.11 -8.52
CA GLY A 62 1.03 -26.49 -8.90
C GLY A 62 1.64 -27.58 -8.02
N ALA A 63 2.90 -27.37 -7.63
CA ALA A 63 3.74 -28.38 -6.97
C ALA A 63 3.25 -28.77 -5.57
N LEU A 64 2.55 -27.88 -4.86
CA LEU A 64 2.04 -28.18 -3.51
C LEU A 64 1.04 -29.33 -3.54
N LEU A 65 0.25 -29.47 -4.61
CA LEU A 65 -0.74 -30.53 -4.74
C LEU A 65 -0.12 -31.94 -4.67
N LYS A 66 1.13 -32.09 -5.15
CA LYS A 66 1.86 -33.39 -5.12
C LYS A 66 2.28 -33.81 -3.70
N LYS A 67 2.29 -32.87 -2.77
CA LYS A 67 2.67 -33.10 -1.35
C LYS A 67 1.45 -33.39 -0.46
N LEU A 68 0.24 -33.25 -0.98
CA LEU A 68 -0.98 -33.43 -0.21
C LEU A 68 -1.25 -34.90 0.12
N PRO A 69 -1.87 -35.20 1.27
CA PRO A 69 -2.36 -36.53 1.59
C PRO A 69 -3.46 -36.96 0.58
N GLN A 70 -3.56 -38.27 0.32
CA GLN A 70 -4.51 -38.82 -0.67
C GLN A 70 -5.97 -38.50 -0.31
N ASN A 71 -6.32 -38.55 0.98
CA ASN A 71 -7.69 -38.32 1.46
C ASN A 71 -7.80 -36.99 2.22
N LEU A 72 -7.47 -35.89 1.54
CA LEU A 72 -7.61 -34.54 2.09
C LEU A 72 -9.06 -34.24 2.46
N GLN A 73 -9.29 -33.82 3.69
CA GLN A 73 -10.59 -33.39 4.19
C GLN A 73 -10.54 -31.94 4.69
N TRP A 74 -11.69 -31.30 4.72
CA TRP A 74 -11.85 -29.96 5.32
C TRP A 74 -12.78 -30.07 6.50
N LYS A 75 -12.28 -29.77 7.71
CA LYS A 75 -13.01 -29.89 8.97
C LYS A 75 -13.03 -28.59 9.73
N ARG A 76 -14.13 -28.34 10.45
CA ARG A 76 -14.21 -27.23 11.40
C ARG A 76 -13.56 -27.63 12.73
N PRO A 77 -13.03 -26.66 13.50
CA PRO A 77 -12.37 -26.96 14.78
C PRO A 77 -13.18 -27.77 15.77
N HIS A 78 -14.50 -27.61 15.81
CA HIS A 78 -15.40 -28.42 16.65
C HIS A 78 -15.42 -29.90 16.26
N ALA A 79 -15.13 -30.23 15.02
CA ALA A 79 -14.99 -31.62 14.57
C ALA A 79 -13.59 -32.20 14.85
N LEU A 80 -12.61 -31.36 15.15
CA LEU A 80 -11.23 -31.74 15.41
C LEU A 80 -10.94 -31.85 16.92
N HIS A 81 -11.58 -31.00 17.71
CA HIS A 81 -11.37 -30.97 19.16
C HIS A 81 -12.63 -30.66 19.93
N LYS A 82 -12.85 -31.32 21.08
CA LYS A 82 -14.06 -31.11 21.91
C LYS A 82 -14.19 -29.69 22.45
N THR A 83 -13.08 -29.04 22.73
CA THR A 83 -12.99 -27.67 23.28
C THR A 83 -12.03 -26.84 22.45
N PRO A 84 -12.41 -26.44 21.21
CA PRO A 84 -11.53 -25.60 20.39
C PRO A 84 -11.43 -24.21 20.99
N VAL A 85 -10.25 -23.63 20.95
CA VAL A 85 -9.93 -22.30 21.46
C VAL A 85 -9.40 -21.46 20.29
N PHE A 86 -9.96 -20.27 20.11
CA PHE A 86 -9.44 -19.36 19.09
C PHE A 86 -8.05 -18.87 19.51
N TYR A 87 -7.97 -18.19 20.65
CA TYR A 87 -6.75 -17.60 21.17
C TYR A 87 -6.71 -17.73 22.70
N ALA A 88 -5.58 -18.21 23.23
CA ALA A 88 -5.40 -18.41 24.67
C ALA A 88 -4.43 -17.35 25.22
N ALA A 89 -4.96 -16.28 25.81
CA ALA A 89 -4.18 -15.15 26.34
C ALA A 89 -3.11 -15.55 27.38
N ASN A 90 -3.33 -16.65 28.11
CA ASN A 90 -2.42 -17.13 29.15
C ASN A 90 -1.33 -18.07 28.63
N ARG A 91 -1.31 -18.39 27.33
CA ARG A 91 -0.32 -19.28 26.72
C ARG A 91 0.67 -18.46 25.90
N LYS A 92 1.94 -18.90 25.87
CA LYS A 92 2.94 -18.26 25.02
C LYS A 92 2.49 -18.35 23.56
N GLN A 93 2.34 -17.20 22.93
CA GLN A 93 1.83 -17.06 21.56
C GLN A 93 2.75 -17.67 20.49
N LEU A 94 3.91 -18.15 20.89
CA LEU A 94 4.99 -18.65 20.06
C LEU A 94 4.87 -20.13 19.67
N ASP A 95 3.76 -20.78 20.01
CA ASP A 95 3.60 -22.23 19.88
C ASP A 95 3.00 -22.65 18.52
N LEU A 96 3.38 -21.97 17.45
CA LEU A 96 3.00 -22.33 16.09
C LEU A 96 4.03 -23.23 15.43
N CYS A 97 3.55 -24.22 14.68
CA CYS A 97 4.33 -25.15 13.89
C CYS A 97 4.04 -24.98 12.41
N GLN A 98 5.10 -25.00 11.60
CA GLN A 98 4.99 -24.99 10.13
C GLN A 98 4.44 -26.33 9.64
N GLY A 99 3.56 -26.31 8.64
CA GLY A 99 3.06 -27.47 7.93
C GLY A 99 3.72 -27.70 6.56
N LEU A 100 2.95 -28.19 5.60
CA LEU A 100 3.45 -28.53 4.26
C LEU A 100 3.84 -27.36 3.39
N VAL A 101 3.35 -26.15 3.67
CA VAL A 101 3.74 -24.94 2.95
C VAL A 101 5.09 -24.45 3.44
N GLU A 102 5.98 -24.15 2.52
CA GLU A 102 7.31 -23.60 2.83
C GLU A 102 7.23 -22.08 3.09
N ASN A 103 6.55 -21.72 4.19
CA ASN A 103 6.24 -20.34 4.59
C ASN A 103 6.91 -19.92 5.92
N CYS A 104 8.14 -20.41 6.16
CA CYS A 104 8.92 -20.00 7.33
C CYS A 104 9.06 -18.47 7.46
N TRP A 105 9.11 -17.75 6.34
CA TRP A 105 9.17 -16.30 6.28
C TRP A 105 7.92 -15.64 6.91
N PHE A 106 6.74 -16.18 6.65
CA PHE A 106 5.47 -15.74 7.22
C PHE A 106 5.44 -16.04 8.74
N LEU A 107 5.83 -17.25 9.14
CA LEU A 107 5.84 -17.63 10.55
C LEU A 107 6.88 -16.85 11.37
N ALA A 108 8.05 -16.55 10.81
CA ALA A 108 9.05 -15.73 11.47
C ALA A 108 8.51 -14.30 11.71
N ALA A 109 7.82 -13.71 10.74
CA ALA A 109 7.18 -12.42 10.91
C ALA A 109 6.02 -12.47 11.92
N LEU A 110 5.22 -13.52 11.89
CA LEU A 110 4.11 -13.73 12.83
C LEU A 110 4.61 -13.88 14.27
N GLN A 111 5.71 -14.60 14.48
CA GLN A 111 6.37 -14.68 15.79
C GLN A 111 6.87 -13.30 16.26
N ALA A 112 7.50 -12.51 15.37
CA ALA A 112 7.90 -11.15 15.71
C ALA A 112 6.71 -10.28 16.14
N LEU A 113 5.57 -10.42 15.44
CA LEU A 113 4.33 -9.70 15.76
C LEU A 113 3.82 -10.02 17.18
N THR A 114 3.91 -11.25 17.64
CA THR A 114 3.38 -11.68 18.94
C THR A 114 4.04 -10.99 20.14
N PHE A 115 5.23 -10.40 19.97
CA PHE A 115 5.87 -9.60 21.01
C PHE A 115 5.25 -8.21 21.19
N HIS A 116 4.36 -7.78 20.27
CA HIS A 116 3.73 -6.47 20.25
C HIS A 116 2.21 -6.60 20.27
N GLN A 117 1.63 -6.68 21.49
CA GLN A 117 0.22 -6.99 21.68
C GLN A 117 -0.75 -6.02 21.02
N ASP A 118 -0.43 -4.74 21.00
CA ASP A 118 -1.20 -3.68 20.34
C ASP A 118 -1.28 -3.88 18.83
N ILE A 119 -0.14 -4.20 18.20
CA ILE A 119 -0.07 -4.47 16.75
C ILE A 119 -0.72 -5.83 16.45
N PHE A 120 -0.47 -6.83 17.32
CA PHE A 120 -1.11 -8.14 17.19
C PHE A 120 -2.64 -8.03 17.20
N ALA A 121 -3.21 -7.22 18.11
CA ALA A 121 -4.66 -6.99 18.17
C ALA A 121 -5.21 -6.24 16.94
N ALA A 122 -4.39 -5.46 16.24
CA ALA A 122 -4.77 -4.83 14.98
C ALA A 122 -4.88 -5.85 13.83
N VAL A 123 -4.04 -6.90 13.82
CA VAL A 123 -4.05 -7.98 12.82
C VAL A 123 -5.07 -9.07 13.17
N VAL A 124 -5.16 -9.42 14.46
CA VAL A 124 -6.06 -10.44 14.99
C VAL A 124 -7.09 -9.73 15.87
N PRO A 125 -8.22 -9.26 15.32
CA PRO A 125 -9.22 -8.55 16.09
C PRO A 125 -9.68 -9.35 17.30
N PRO A 126 -9.78 -8.73 18.48
CA PRO A 126 -10.24 -9.40 19.69
C PRO A 126 -11.72 -9.79 19.60
N ASN A 127 -12.18 -10.58 20.57
CA ASN A 127 -13.59 -10.99 20.72
C ASN A 127 -14.08 -12.02 19.68
N GLN A 128 -13.19 -12.69 18.98
CA GLN A 128 -13.52 -13.88 18.18
C GLN A 128 -13.40 -15.14 19.04
N SER A 129 -14.38 -16.03 18.93
CA SER A 129 -14.48 -17.20 19.81
C SER A 129 -15.18 -18.35 19.11
N PHE A 130 -14.89 -19.58 19.55
CA PHE A 130 -15.67 -20.77 19.20
C PHE A 130 -16.87 -21.02 20.11
N GLU A 131 -17.05 -20.22 21.16
CA GLU A 131 -18.13 -20.39 22.14
C GLU A 131 -19.20 -19.32 22.02
N ARG A 132 -18.81 -18.02 22.10
CA ARG A 132 -19.72 -16.90 22.12
C ARG A 132 -19.92 -16.32 20.71
N LYS A 133 -21.19 -16.17 20.29
CA LYS A 133 -21.54 -15.66 18.96
C LYS A 133 -20.81 -16.41 17.82
N TYR A 134 -20.64 -17.72 18.00
CA TYR A 134 -19.98 -18.54 17.00
C TYR A 134 -20.90 -18.79 15.81
N ALA A 135 -20.41 -18.51 14.64
CA ALA A 135 -21.09 -18.75 13.36
C ALA A 135 -20.13 -19.30 12.28
N GLY A 136 -19.01 -19.90 12.68
CA GLY A 136 -18.02 -20.46 11.75
C GLY A 136 -17.32 -19.43 10.87
N ILE A 137 -17.32 -18.16 11.28
CA ILE A 137 -16.74 -17.03 10.56
C ILE A 137 -15.69 -16.35 11.41
N PHE A 138 -14.56 -16.03 10.80
CA PHE A 138 -13.45 -15.33 11.44
C PHE A 138 -12.89 -14.27 10.48
N HIS A 139 -12.21 -13.25 11.02
CA HIS A 139 -11.58 -12.23 10.22
C HIS A 139 -10.24 -11.79 10.77
N PHE A 140 -9.39 -11.30 9.86
CA PHE A 140 -8.06 -10.81 10.15
C PHE A 140 -7.82 -9.57 9.32
N ARG A 141 -6.95 -8.68 9.80
CA ARG A 141 -6.65 -7.44 9.10
C ARG A 141 -5.19 -7.41 8.69
N PHE A 142 -4.96 -7.06 7.43
CA PHE A 142 -3.62 -6.93 6.87
C PHE A 142 -3.48 -5.57 6.20
N TRP A 143 -2.29 -4.98 6.34
CA TRP A 143 -1.96 -3.81 5.55
C TRP A 143 -1.55 -4.26 4.15
N HIS A 144 -2.30 -3.84 3.13
CA HIS A 144 -2.12 -4.31 1.77
C HIS A 144 -2.06 -3.13 0.81
N PHE A 145 -0.88 -2.85 0.26
CA PHE A 145 -0.64 -1.76 -0.71
C PHE A 145 -1.26 -0.41 -0.32
N GLY A 146 -1.03 0.04 0.90
CA GLY A 146 -1.37 1.38 1.36
C GLY A 146 -2.65 1.49 2.16
N GLU A 147 -3.34 0.39 2.44
CA GLU A 147 -4.58 0.37 3.24
C GLU A 147 -4.71 -0.90 4.08
N TRP A 148 -5.46 -0.80 5.17
CA TRP A 148 -5.82 -1.95 5.97
C TRP A 148 -7.01 -2.67 5.34
N VAL A 149 -6.83 -3.95 5.05
CA VAL A 149 -7.85 -4.81 4.43
C VAL A 149 -8.32 -5.83 5.46
N ASP A 150 -9.64 -5.92 5.63
CA ASP A 150 -10.29 -6.93 6.45
C ASP A 150 -10.54 -8.19 5.61
N VAL A 151 -10.00 -9.33 6.02
CA VAL A 151 -10.09 -10.61 5.28
C VAL A 151 -10.93 -11.57 6.09
N VAL A 152 -12.09 -11.90 5.59
CA VAL A 152 -13.04 -12.84 6.21
C VAL A 152 -12.80 -14.24 5.69
N VAL A 153 -12.86 -15.25 6.56
CA VAL A 153 -12.74 -16.67 6.22
C VAL A 153 -13.75 -17.51 6.99
N ASP A 154 -14.16 -18.61 6.41
CA ASP A 154 -14.80 -19.66 7.19
C ASP A 154 -13.76 -20.50 7.96
N ASP A 155 -14.19 -21.22 8.99
CA ASP A 155 -13.31 -21.98 9.86
C ASP A 155 -13.06 -23.42 9.41
N ARG A 156 -13.38 -23.80 8.19
CA ARG A 156 -13.02 -25.09 7.63
C ARG A 156 -11.53 -25.11 7.30
N LEU A 157 -10.79 -26.02 7.88
CA LEU A 157 -9.34 -26.16 7.74
C LEU A 157 -9.00 -27.51 7.10
N PRO A 158 -7.95 -27.58 6.24
CA PRO A 158 -7.57 -28.81 5.57
C PRO A 158 -6.79 -29.72 6.54
N VAL A 159 -7.17 -31.00 6.56
CA VAL A 159 -6.61 -32.03 7.46
C VAL A 159 -6.31 -33.31 6.69
N ASN A 160 -5.40 -34.12 7.27
CA ASN A 160 -5.11 -35.47 6.83
C ASN A 160 -6.15 -36.50 7.36
N ASP A 161 -5.98 -37.79 7.05
CA ASP A 161 -6.85 -38.87 7.50
C ASP A 161 -6.92 -39.01 9.01
N ALA A 162 -5.83 -38.66 9.73
CA ALA A 162 -5.78 -38.67 11.19
C ALA A 162 -6.48 -37.44 11.83
N GLY A 163 -7.01 -36.52 11.03
CA GLY A 163 -7.62 -35.29 11.50
C GLY A 163 -6.60 -34.21 11.93
N GLU A 164 -5.36 -34.36 11.52
CA GLU A 164 -4.32 -33.37 11.83
C GLU A 164 -4.25 -32.29 10.76
N LEU A 165 -4.07 -31.03 11.17
CA LEU A 165 -3.89 -29.89 10.26
C LEU A 165 -2.66 -30.10 9.40
N ILE A 166 -2.78 -29.97 8.09
CA ILE A 166 -1.66 -30.15 7.15
C ILE A 166 -0.81 -28.90 6.94
N PHE A 167 -1.32 -27.74 7.32
CA PHE A 167 -0.64 -26.45 7.24
C PHE A 167 -0.28 -25.97 8.65
N VAL A 168 -0.24 -24.66 8.89
CA VAL A 168 0.12 -24.12 10.21
C VAL A 168 -0.79 -24.72 11.29
N SER A 169 -0.17 -25.17 12.35
CA SER A 169 -0.82 -25.75 13.53
C SER A 169 -0.21 -25.16 14.80
N SER A 170 -0.86 -25.42 15.93
CA SER A 170 -0.28 -25.10 17.25
C SER A 170 0.22 -26.35 17.93
N VAL A 171 1.26 -26.23 18.76
CA VAL A 171 1.68 -27.29 19.71
C VAL A 171 0.50 -27.73 20.58
N TYR A 172 -0.37 -26.79 20.90
CA TYR A 172 -1.64 -27.07 21.57
C TYR A 172 -2.70 -27.42 20.53
N LYS A 173 -3.03 -28.70 20.40
CA LYS A 173 -3.94 -29.23 19.37
C LYS A 173 -5.36 -28.59 19.36
N ASN A 174 -5.73 -27.86 20.40
CA ASN A 174 -7.03 -27.18 20.51
C ASN A 174 -6.99 -25.68 20.19
N VAL A 175 -5.87 -25.10 19.77
CA VAL A 175 -5.71 -23.66 19.48
C VAL A 175 -5.62 -23.44 17.96
N PHE A 176 -6.49 -22.60 17.40
CA PHE A 176 -6.68 -22.51 15.93
C PHE A 176 -6.43 -21.14 15.30
N TRP A 177 -6.13 -20.08 16.07
CA TRP A 177 -5.96 -18.74 15.52
C TRP A 177 -4.88 -18.66 14.44
N GLY A 178 -3.76 -19.35 14.60
CA GLY A 178 -2.64 -19.33 13.64
C GLY A 178 -3.00 -20.02 12.32
N ALA A 179 -3.74 -21.14 12.36
CA ALA A 179 -4.22 -21.82 11.16
C ALA A 179 -5.25 -20.98 10.40
N LEU A 180 -6.14 -20.29 11.13
CA LEU A 180 -7.15 -19.41 10.53
C LEU A 180 -6.52 -18.14 9.96
N LEU A 181 -5.49 -17.59 10.63
CA LEU A 181 -4.75 -16.44 10.12
C LEU A 181 -3.97 -16.80 8.85
N GLU A 182 -3.32 -17.96 8.81
CA GLU A 182 -2.67 -18.46 7.59
C GLU A 182 -3.68 -18.62 6.46
N LYS A 183 -4.87 -19.17 6.73
CA LYS A 183 -5.95 -19.27 5.73
C LYS A 183 -6.36 -17.90 5.19
N ALA A 184 -6.51 -16.91 6.07
CA ALA A 184 -6.85 -15.55 5.65
C ALA A 184 -5.73 -14.92 4.80
N TYR A 185 -4.48 -15.18 5.18
CA TYR A 185 -3.32 -14.70 4.42
C TYR A 185 -3.19 -15.40 3.07
N ALA A 186 -3.48 -16.72 3.00
CA ALA A 186 -3.57 -17.46 1.74
C ALA A 186 -4.68 -16.90 0.83
N LYS A 187 -5.84 -16.54 1.41
CA LYS A 187 -6.91 -15.89 0.67
C LYS A 187 -6.49 -14.52 0.13
N LEU A 188 -5.74 -13.72 0.92
CA LEU A 188 -5.21 -12.42 0.49
C LEU A 188 -4.32 -12.55 -0.75
N TYR A 189 -3.49 -13.59 -0.81
CA TYR A 189 -2.51 -13.84 -1.86
C TYR A 189 -2.93 -14.87 -2.93
N GLY A 190 -4.14 -15.39 -2.85
CA GLY A 190 -4.74 -16.24 -3.87
C GLY A 190 -4.92 -17.70 -3.46
N SER A 191 -3.94 -18.36 -2.86
CA SER A 191 -3.99 -19.75 -2.43
C SER A 191 -2.93 -20.03 -1.35
N TYR A 192 -3.00 -21.20 -0.69
CA TYR A 192 -1.91 -21.64 0.21
C TYR A 192 -0.59 -21.83 -0.55
N GLU A 193 -0.63 -22.29 -1.81
CA GLU A 193 0.56 -22.44 -2.63
C GLU A 193 1.26 -21.11 -2.91
N ASP A 194 0.50 -20.01 -2.99
CA ASP A 194 1.05 -18.66 -3.18
C ASP A 194 1.82 -18.15 -1.95
N LEU A 195 1.74 -18.84 -0.81
CA LEU A 195 2.56 -18.56 0.37
C LEU A 195 3.91 -19.28 0.38
N GLN A 196 4.15 -20.20 -0.58
CA GLN A 196 5.47 -20.81 -0.71
C GLN A 196 6.50 -19.77 -1.12
N PHE A 197 7.66 -19.82 -0.49
CA PHE A 197 8.81 -18.96 -0.78
C PHE A 197 8.49 -17.45 -0.77
N GLY A 198 8.93 -16.75 0.24
CA GLY A 198 8.74 -15.32 0.40
C GLY A 198 9.80 -14.68 1.26
N GLN A 199 9.69 -13.38 1.41
CA GLN A 199 10.57 -12.58 2.24
C GLN A 199 9.91 -12.25 3.58
N VAL A 200 10.65 -12.39 4.68
CA VAL A 200 10.17 -11.98 6.02
C VAL A 200 9.69 -10.53 6.02
N SER A 201 10.39 -9.68 5.28
CA SER A 201 10.05 -8.27 5.09
C SER A 201 8.64 -8.03 4.58
N GLU A 202 8.14 -8.86 3.66
CA GLU A 202 6.79 -8.71 3.10
C GLU A 202 5.72 -8.94 4.17
N ALA A 203 5.83 -10.02 4.93
CA ALA A 203 4.87 -10.30 6.00
C ALA A 203 4.97 -9.29 7.15
N LEU A 204 6.18 -8.83 7.50
CA LEU A 204 6.35 -7.76 8.50
C LEU A 204 5.62 -6.49 8.11
N VAL A 205 5.71 -6.09 6.83
CA VAL A 205 5.01 -4.92 6.32
C VAL A 205 3.51 -5.14 6.28
N ASP A 206 3.04 -6.32 5.85
CA ASP A 206 1.61 -6.64 5.79
C ASP A 206 0.95 -6.70 7.18
N PHE A 207 1.70 -7.04 8.22
CA PHE A 207 1.19 -7.02 9.59
C PHE A 207 1.21 -5.64 10.25
N THR A 208 1.99 -4.69 9.74
CA THR A 208 2.25 -3.44 10.46
C THR A 208 1.96 -2.18 9.66
N GLY A 209 1.95 -2.27 8.32
CA GLY A 209 2.06 -1.09 7.46
C GLY A 209 3.40 -0.36 7.58
N GLY A 210 4.35 -0.94 8.31
CA GLY A 210 5.67 -0.39 8.57
C GLY A 210 6.55 -0.29 7.33
N VAL A 211 7.77 0.19 7.53
CA VAL A 211 8.80 0.30 6.49
C VAL A 211 9.90 -0.69 6.76
N ASN A 212 10.18 -1.54 5.78
CA ASN A 212 11.25 -2.51 5.90
C ASN A 212 12.60 -1.91 5.45
N ILE A 213 13.62 -2.13 6.28
CA ILE A 213 15.03 -1.89 5.95
C ILE A 213 15.73 -3.22 5.94
N ARG A 214 16.28 -3.60 4.79
CA ARG A 214 17.08 -4.82 4.62
C ARG A 214 18.56 -4.49 4.68
N MET A 215 19.31 -5.26 5.44
CA MET A 215 20.76 -5.16 5.53
C MET A 215 21.40 -6.50 5.20
N LYS A 216 22.36 -6.47 4.27
CA LYS A 216 23.25 -7.60 4.01
C LYS A 216 24.26 -7.74 5.15
N LEU A 217 24.25 -8.85 5.87
CA LEU A 217 25.16 -9.06 6.99
C LEU A 217 26.62 -9.31 6.54
N THR A 218 26.83 -9.75 5.30
CA THR A 218 28.16 -9.85 4.68
C THR A 218 28.83 -8.50 4.46
N ALA A 219 28.04 -7.44 4.33
CA ALA A 219 28.47 -6.05 4.22
C ALA A 219 27.86 -5.20 5.34
N ALA A 220 27.75 -5.78 6.52
CA ALA A 220 27.13 -5.10 7.67
C ALA A 220 27.86 -3.81 8.03
N PRO A 221 27.15 -2.72 8.33
CA PRO A 221 27.77 -1.48 8.76
C PRO A 221 28.51 -1.68 10.09
N PRO A 222 29.60 -0.92 10.34
CA PRO A 222 30.40 -1.06 11.56
C PRO A 222 29.57 -0.87 12.85
N ASP A 223 28.53 -0.04 12.79
CA ASP A 223 27.65 0.28 13.91
C ASP A 223 26.40 -0.63 14.01
N LEU A 224 26.43 -1.84 13.42
CA LEU A 224 25.32 -2.80 13.43
C LEU A 224 24.73 -3.00 14.84
N TRP A 225 25.57 -3.07 15.87
CA TRP A 225 25.08 -3.19 17.24
C TRP A 225 24.20 -2.03 17.68
N ASN A 226 24.61 -0.81 17.34
CA ASN A 226 23.81 0.38 17.64
C ASN A 226 22.50 0.41 16.84
N ILE A 227 22.51 -0.09 15.61
CA ILE A 227 21.29 -0.23 14.78
C ILE A 227 20.32 -1.21 15.44
N LEU A 228 20.79 -2.40 15.83
CA LEU A 228 19.98 -3.41 16.53
C LEU A 228 19.44 -2.86 17.87
N THR A 229 20.27 -2.12 18.61
CA THR A 229 19.88 -1.49 19.87
C THR A 229 18.74 -0.49 19.64
N ARG A 230 18.91 0.42 18.69
CA ARG A 230 17.86 1.40 18.33
C ARG A 230 16.58 0.71 17.84
N ALA A 231 16.70 -0.34 17.01
CA ALA A 231 15.56 -1.10 16.51
C ALA A 231 14.78 -1.77 17.66
N THR A 232 15.48 -2.32 18.63
CA THR A 232 14.86 -2.93 19.83
C THR A 232 14.14 -1.87 20.68
N TYR A 233 14.77 -0.73 20.95
CA TYR A 233 14.14 0.35 21.74
C TYR A 233 12.96 1.01 21.00
N SER A 234 13.02 1.10 19.67
CA SER A 234 11.90 1.64 18.86
C SER A 234 10.82 0.59 18.57
N ARG A 235 10.83 -0.55 19.24
CA ARG A 235 9.84 -1.62 19.07
C ARG A 235 9.71 -2.11 17.61
N SER A 236 10.80 -2.03 16.83
CA SER A 236 10.82 -2.56 15.46
C SER A 236 10.71 -4.07 15.46
N LEU A 237 9.95 -4.62 14.51
CA LEU A 237 9.91 -6.07 14.30
C LEU A 237 11.13 -6.47 13.47
N MET A 238 11.77 -7.58 13.84
CA MET A 238 13.01 -8.01 13.20
C MET A 238 12.97 -9.48 12.82
N GLY A 239 13.49 -9.77 11.62
CA GLY A 239 13.73 -11.12 11.14
C GLY A 239 15.07 -11.22 10.41
N CYS A 240 15.54 -12.43 10.21
CA CYS A 240 16.79 -12.69 9.51
C CYS A 240 16.72 -14.00 8.72
N GLN A 241 17.66 -14.20 7.81
CA GLN A 241 17.71 -15.37 6.94
C GLN A 241 19.12 -15.94 6.88
N THR A 242 19.23 -17.27 6.94
CA THR A 242 20.50 -18.00 6.80
C THR A 242 20.95 -18.12 5.36
N HIS A 243 22.22 -18.45 5.14
CA HIS A 243 22.76 -18.79 3.82
C HIS A 243 22.08 -20.03 3.24
N LEU A 244 21.99 -20.10 1.91
CA LEU A 244 21.45 -21.25 1.16
C LEU A 244 22.28 -22.53 1.30
N GLY A 245 23.47 -22.45 1.91
CA GLY A 245 24.34 -23.61 2.16
C GLY A 245 25.04 -24.19 0.95
N VAL A 246 25.03 -23.52 -0.21
CA VAL A 246 25.71 -23.93 -1.43
C VAL A 246 26.59 -22.80 -1.92
N SER A 247 27.90 -23.06 -1.98
CA SER A 247 28.90 -22.17 -2.57
C SER A 247 28.98 -22.42 -4.07
N PHE A 248 28.05 -21.83 -4.85
CA PHE A 248 28.26 -21.71 -6.30
C PHE A 248 27.72 -20.36 -6.79
N PRO A 249 28.56 -19.61 -7.52
CA PRO A 249 28.12 -18.40 -8.21
C PRO A 249 27.44 -18.75 -9.54
N SER A 250 26.39 -18.02 -9.84
CA SER A 250 25.73 -17.91 -11.14
C SER A 250 25.17 -19.21 -11.75
N VAL A 251 23.88 -19.33 -11.68
CA VAL A 251 22.91 -19.55 -12.77
C VAL A 251 21.52 -19.54 -12.13
N SER A 252 20.59 -18.83 -12.73
CA SER A 252 19.18 -18.76 -12.39
C SER A 252 18.53 -20.16 -12.48
N LEU A 253 18.53 -20.89 -11.36
CA LEU A 253 17.77 -22.12 -11.22
C LEU A 253 16.60 -21.85 -10.26
N PRO A 254 15.39 -22.38 -10.55
CA PRO A 254 14.25 -22.18 -9.69
C PRO A 254 14.52 -22.71 -8.28
N TYR A 255 14.06 -21.97 -7.29
CA TYR A 255 14.11 -22.23 -5.84
C TYR A 255 13.54 -23.62 -5.49
N ILE A 256 14.32 -24.69 -5.69
CA ILE A 256 13.98 -26.02 -5.22
C ILE A 256 15.21 -26.56 -4.50
N GLN A 257 15.38 -26.20 -3.22
CA GLN A 257 16.25 -26.94 -2.34
C GLN A 257 15.55 -27.20 -1.01
N ALA A 258 15.40 -28.46 -0.69
CA ALA A 258 14.93 -28.91 0.60
C ALA A 258 15.74 -28.25 1.73
N THR A 259 15.05 -27.67 2.70
CA THR A 259 15.62 -27.10 3.92
C THR A 259 16.52 -28.12 4.61
N LYS A 260 17.83 -27.93 4.49
CA LYS A 260 18.84 -28.86 5.07
C LYS A 260 19.27 -28.36 6.44
N VAL A 261 19.14 -29.21 7.44
CA VAL A 261 19.73 -28.96 8.75
C VAL A 261 21.26 -29.09 8.67
N LEU A 262 21.97 -28.04 9.03
CA LEU A 262 23.44 -27.99 9.06
C LEU A 262 24.01 -28.63 10.32
N LYS A 263 25.28 -28.98 10.31
CA LYS A 263 25.97 -29.59 11.45
C LYS A 263 25.93 -28.68 12.71
N ASN A 264 25.92 -27.37 12.53
CA ASN A 264 25.85 -26.38 13.60
C ASN A 264 24.42 -26.17 14.17
N GLY A 265 23.41 -26.91 13.67
CA GLY A 265 22.04 -26.85 14.11
C GLY A 265 21.19 -25.78 13.42
N LEU A 266 21.76 -24.94 12.56
CA LEU A 266 20.99 -24.00 11.74
C LEU A 266 20.38 -24.71 10.53
N VAL A 267 19.31 -24.15 10.00
CA VAL A 267 18.66 -24.62 8.77
C VAL A 267 19.07 -23.72 7.62
N ALA A 268 19.54 -24.29 6.51
CA ALA A 268 19.98 -23.54 5.34
C ALA A 268 18.80 -22.86 4.64
N GLY A 269 18.97 -21.61 4.17
CA GLY A 269 17.96 -20.87 3.41
C GLY A 269 16.67 -20.60 4.21
N HIS A 270 16.77 -20.56 5.55
CA HIS A 270 15.62 -20.53 6.44
C HIS A 270 15.50 -19.18 7.15
N ALA A 271 14.26 -18.76 7.39
CA ALA A 271 13.94 -17.52 8.10
C ALA A 271 13.87 -17.76 9.61
N TYR A 272 14.37 -16.80 10.37
CA TYR A 272 14.36 -16.78 11.83
C TYR A 272 13.83 -15.44 12.34
N THR A 273 13.24 -15.44 13.51
CA THR A 273 12.84 -14.22 14.22
C THR A 273 13.97 -13.74 15.12
N VAL A 274 14.30 -12.45 15.09
CA VAL A 274 15.16 -11.83 16.11
C VAL A 274 14.29 -11.42 17.29
N THR A 275 14.45 -12.11 18.42
CA THR A 275 13.60 -11.97 19.61
C THR A 275 14.23 -11.09 20.69
N GLY A 276 15.50 -10.73 20.55
CA GLY A 276 16.15 -9.82 21.48
C GLY A 276 17.66 -9.68 21.26
N ILE A 277 18.22 -8.74 21.97
CA ILE A 277 19.67 -8.52 22.05
C ILE A 277 20.11 -8.31 23.50
N ARG A 278 21.34 -8.64 23.80
CA ARG A 278 21.90 -8.42 25.12
C ARG A 278 23.41 -8.21 25.06
N LYS A 279 23.89 -7.18 25.72
CA LYS A 279 25.33 -7.03 26.02
C LYS A 279 25.60 -7.67 27.37
N VAL A 280 26.53 -8.61 27.41
CA VAL A 280 26.97 -9.32 28.62
C VAL A 280 28.43 -9.01 28.91
N THR A 281 28.81 -9.08 30.18
CA THR A 281 30.19 -8.88 30.59
C THR A 281 30.75 -10.23 31.04
N CYS A 282 31.69 -10.79 30.28
CA CYS A 282 32.38 -12.02 30.58
C CYS A 282 33.73 -11.75 31.22
N GLN A 283 34.36 -12.78 31.75
CA GLN A 283 35.76 -12.71 32.27
C GLN A 283 36.75 -12.18 31.25
N TYR A 284 36.50 -12.32 29.96
CA TYR A 284 37.35 -11.87 28.86
C TYR A 284 36.91 -10.55 28.22
N GLY A 285 35.96 -9.86 28.79
CA GLY A 285 35.43 -8.58 28.31
C GLY A 285 33.95 -8.64 27.89
N PRO A 286 33.42 -7.51 27.35
CA PRO A 286 32.04 -7.44 26.97
C PRO A 286 31.77 -8.20 25.64
N GLU A 287 30.65 -8.89 25.54
CA GLU A 287 30.19 -9.56 24.35
C GLU A 287 28.75 -9.21 24.04
N ASN A 288 28.46 -9.05 22.72
CA ASN A 288 27.15 -8.71 22.20
C ASN A 288 26.44 -9.98 21.73
N LEU A 289 25.29 -10.29 22.30
CA LEU A 289 24.49 -11.46 22.00
C LEU A 289 23.20 -11.10 21.28
N VAL A 290 22.83 -11.92 20.30
CA VAL A 290 21.55 -11.85 19.58
C VAL A 290 20.74 -13.09 19.92
N ARG A 291 19.48 -12.90 20.30
CA ARG A 291 18.55 -13.99 20.54
C ARG A 291 17.67 -14.21 19.32
N LEU A 292 17.63 -15.44 18.87
CA LEU A 292 16.95 -15.86 17.67
C LEU A 292 15.94 -16.97 17.99
N ARG A 293 14.92 -17.08 17.15
CA ARG A 293 13.96 -18.18 17.24
C ARG A 293 13.71 -18.80 15.87
N ASN A 294 13.83 -20.13 15.82
CA ASN A 294 13.41 -20.94 14.69
C ASN A 294 11.87 -21.05 14.68
N PRO A 295 11.16 -20.66 13.59
CA PRO A 295 9.70 -20.80 13.50
C PRO A 295 9.19 -22.24 13.57
N TRP A 296 10.07 -23.25 13.48
CA TRP A 296 9.69 -24.64 13.69
C TRP A 296 9.49 -25.01 15.18
N GLY A 297 9.89 -24.11 16.11
CA GLY A 297 9.82 -24.40 17.56
C GLY A 297 10.76 -25.49 18.03
N LYS A 298 11.75 -25.85 17.23
CA LYS A 298 12.77 -26.86 17.48
C LYS A 298 13.96 -26.67 16.55
N ILE A 299 15.03 -27.42 16.74
CA ILE A 299 16.26 -27.36 15.93
C ILE A 299 16.98 -26.04 16.15
N GLU A 300 17.93 -26.03 17.04
CA GLU A 300 18.61 -24.85 17.56
C GLU A 300 20.10 -24.85 17.23
N TRP A 301 20.69 -23.67 17.34
CA TRP A 301 22.13 -23.45 17.27
C TRP A 301 22.90 -24.29 18.27
N LYS A 302 24.03 -24.88 17.84
CA LYS A 302 24.89 -25.77 18.66
C LYS A 302 26.26 -25.16 18.96
N GLY A 303 26.54 -23.94 18.54
CA GLY A 303 27.82 -23.26 18.77
C GLY A 303 27.84 -22.49 20.10
N ASP A 304 28.74 -21.51 20.18
CA ASP A 304 28.90 -20.67 21.37
C ASP A 304 27.58 -19.92 21.68
N TRP A 305 27.29 -19.84 22.99
CA TRP A 305 26.05 -19.27 23.55
C TRP A 305 24.76 -20.06 23.26
N SER A 306 24.85 -21.25 22.64
CA SER A 306 23.73 -22.18 22.59
C SER A 306 23.33 -22.65 23.99
N ASP A 307 22.17 -23.29 24.14
CA ASP A 307 21.65 -23.77 25.41
C ASP A 307 22.63 -24.71 26.16
N SER A 308 23.42 -25.47 25.41
CA SER A 308 24.43 -26.41 25.93
C SER A 308 25.83 -25.81 26.05
N SER A 309 26.05 -24.54 25.61
CA SER A 309 27.37 -23.94 25.56
C SER A 309 28.00 -23.75 26.94
N LYS A 310 29.31 -24.00 27.00
CA LYS A 310 30.12 -23.73 28.22
C LYS A 310 30.36 -22.22 28.42
N LYS A 311 30.12 -21.38 27.41
CA LYS A 311 30.26 -19.91 27.53
C LYS A 311 29.40 -19.31 28.62
N TRP A 312 28.28 -19.94 28.95
CA TRP A 312 27.41 -19.49 30.04
C TRP A 312 28.09 -19.53 31.44
N GLU A 313 29.13 -20.33 31.60
CA GLU A 313 29.91 -20.41 32.86
C GLU A 313 30.80 -19.18 33.10
N LEU A 314 31.00 -18.34 32.02
CA LEU A 314 31.76 -17.11 32.08
C LEU A 314 30.96 -15.92 32.63
N LEU A 315 29.64 -16.07 32.79
CA LEU A 315 28.76 -15.04 33.32
C LEU A 315 28.55 -15.19 34.84
N SER A 316 28.11 -14.08 35.44
CA SER A 316 27.62 -14.13 36.81
C SER A 316 26.43 -15.09 36.92
N PRO A 317 26.26 -15.79 38.07
CA PRO A 317 25.13 -16.69 38.28
C PRO A 317 23.77 -16.05 38.04
N LYS A 318 23.63 -14.78 38.36
CA LYS A 318 22.42 -13.99 38.16
C LYS A 318 22.08 -13.77 36.68
N GLU A 319 23.05 -13.41 35.86
CA GLU A 319 22.88 -13.22 34.41
C GLU A 319 22.64 -14.56 33.71
N LYS A 320 23.37 -15.61 34.13
CA LYS A 320 23.17 -16.96 33.60
C LYS A 320 21.74 -17.45 33.82
N ILE A 321 21.18 -17.30 35.02
CA ILE A 321 19.80 -17.70 35.33
C ILE A 321 18.81 -16.90 34.50
N LEU A 322 19.08 -15.60 34.29
CA LEU A 322 18.20 -14.70 33.54
C LEU A 322 18.15 -15.04 32.04
N LEU A 323 19.29 -15.39 31.45
CA LEU A 323 19.44 -15.48 29.99
C LEU A 323 19.37 -16.90 29.46
N ARG A 324 19.97 -17.85 30.16
CA ARG A 324 20.03 -19.27 29.75
C ARG A 324 18.75 -20.00 30.08
N LYS A 325 18.07 -20.48 29.06
CA LYS A 325 16.91 -21.36 29.17
C LYS A 325 17.24 -22.68 28.47
N LYS A 326 17.46 -23.73 29.21
CA LYS A 326 17.66 -25.08 28.65
C LYS A 326 16.33 -25.67 28.25
N LYS A 327 15.83 -25.34 27.06
CA LYS A 327 14.59 -25.86 26.54
C LYS A 327 14.65 -25.90 25.04
N GLU A 328 14.41 -27.05 24.43
CA GLU A 328 14.29 -27.18 22.99
C GLU A 328 12.94 -26.58 22.53
N ASP A 329 12.89 -25.27 22.41
CA ASP A 329 11.69 -24.52 21.97
C ASP A 329 11.97 -23.65 20.74
N GLY A 330 13.13 -23.86 20.11
CA GLY A 330 13.58 -23.13 18.92
C GLY A 330 14.23 -21.78 19.22
N GLU A 331 14.28 -21.34 20.49
CA GLU A 331 14.88 -20.07 20.88
C GLU A 331 16.31 -20.29 21.42
N PHE A 332 17.28 -19.58 20.87
CA PHE A 332 18.68 -19.69 21.26
C PHE A 332 19.39 -18.34 21.20
N TRP A 333 20.52 -18.25 21.87
CA TRP A 333 21.44 -17.12 21.79
C TRP A 333 22.65 -17.47 20.94
N MET A 334 23.22 -16.47 20.29
CA MET A 334 24.52 -16.54 19.64
C MET A 334 25.25 -15.19 19.71
N SER A 335 26.57 -15.21 19.48
CA SER A 335 27.35 -14.00 19.43
C SER A 335 26.94 -13.15 18.18
N LEU A 336 27.10 -11.82 18.25
CA LEU A 336 26.93 -10.96 17.09
C LEU A 336 27.92 -11.33 15.96
N ARG A 337 29.07 -11.86 16.31
CA ARG A 337 30.05 -12.37 15.34
C ARG A 337 29.52 -13.56 14.57
N ASP A 338 29.03 -14.59 15.28
CA ASP A 338 28.45 -15.77 14.65
C ASP A 338 27.19 -15.44 13.86
N PHE A 339 26.38 -14.52 14.35
CA PHE A 339 25.22 -14.00 13.63
C PHE A 339 25.62 -13.43 12.25
N LYS A 340 26.66 -12.59 12.18
CA LYS A 340 27.17 -12.04 10.93
C LYS A 340 27.76 -13.09 9.98
N ILE A 341 28.27 -14.20 10.51
CA ILE A 341 28.88 -15.28 9.72
C ILE A 341 27.81 -16.19 9.11
N HIS A 342 26.75 -16.50 9.88
CA HIS A 342 25.79 -17.53 9.50
C HIS A 342 24.51 -17.02 8.86
N PHE A 343 24.25 -15.72 8.97
CA PHE A 343 23.08 -15.09 8.38
C PHE A 343 23.47 -14.16 7.24
N VAL A 344 22.63 -14.13 6.19
CA VAL A 344 22.85 -13.28 5.00
C VAL A 344 22.21 -11.93 5.18
N ASP A 345 20.97 -11.93 5.62
CA ASP A 345 20.10 -10.76 5.65
C ASP A 345 19.51 -10.55 7.04
N LEU A 346 19.46 -9.29 7.43
CA LEU A 346 18.69 -8.78 8.55
C LEU A 346 17.61 -7.83 8.02
N MET A 347 16.36 -8.08 8.35
CA MET A 347 15.22 -7.26 8.04
C MET A 347 14.73 -6.56 9.32
N ILE A 348 14.64 -5.25 9.28
CA ILE A 348 14.11 -4.42 10.38
C ILE A 348 12.89 -3.69 9.85
N CYS A 349 11.71 -4.03 10.34
CA CYS A 349 10.48 -3.32 10.02
C CYS A 349 10.24 -2.24 11.07
N LYS A 350 10.43 -0.99 10.68
CA LYS A 350 10.08 0.18 11.50
C LYS A 350 8.58 0.43 11.41
N LEU A 351 7.96 0.62 12.57
CA LEU A 351 6.54 0.92 12.63
C LEU A 351 6.22 2.29 12.03
N THR A 352 5.02 2.45 11.47
CA THR A 352 4.55 3.77 11.04
C THR A 352 4.23 4.64 12.26
N PRO A 353 4.23 5.99 12.10
CA PRO A 353 3.87 6.90 13.18
C PRO A 353 2.51 6.63 13.84
N ASP A 354 1.56 6.05 13.08
CA ASP A 354 0.22 5.74 13.58
C ASP A 354 0.20 4.57 14.58
N LEU A 355 1.25 3.73 14.55
CA LEU A 355 1.41 2.57 15.44
C LEU A 355 2.47 2.79 16.53
N MET A 356 3.20 3.91 16.49
CA MET A 356 4.15 4.26 17.54
C MET A 356 3.40 4.89 18.72
N SER A 357 3.56 4.33 19.91
CA SER A 357 3.06 4.96 21.14
C SER A 357 3.70 6.34 21.31
N GLN A 358 2.92 7.30 21.84
CA GLN A 358 3.26 8.71 21.96
C GLN A 358 4.42 9.04 22.93
N GLU A 359 5.16 8.05 23.43
CA GLU A 359 6.12 8.24 24.53
C GLU A 359 7.36 9.09 24.18
N ASP A 360 7.71 9.24 22.88
CA ASP A 360 8.94 9.97 22.50
C ASP A 360 8.74 11.43 22.07
N GLY A 361 7.55 11.98 22.10
CA GLY A 361 7.28 13.41 21.79
C GLY A 361 7.65 13.90 20.40
N LYS A 362 8.22 13.04 19.54
CA LYS A 362 8.74 13.39 18.20
C LYS A 362 7.92 12.73 17.12
N LYS A 363 6.86 13.39 16.71
CA LYS A 363 5.91 12.89 15.70
C LYS A 363 6.55 12.85 14.31
N TRP A 364 6.59 11.66 13.69
CA TRP A 364 6.92 11.50 12.28
C TRP A 364 5.70 11.77 11.41
N MET A 365 5.91 12.39 10.26
CA MET A 365 4.90 12.55 9.23
C MET A 365 5.02 11.44 8.19
N TYR A 366 3.89 11.02 7.68
CA TYR A 366 3.76 10.00 6.65
C TYR A 366 3.03 10.55 5.43
N SER A 367 3.57 10.31 4.26
CA SER A 367 2.91 10.61 2.98
C SER A 367 2.97 9.42 2.05
N LEU A 368 1.83 9.09 1.45
CA LEU A 368 1.69 8.02 0.46
C LEU A 368 1.20 8.60 -0.86
N LYS A 369 1.82 8.18 -1.97
CA LYS A 369 1.38 8.46 -3.33
C LYS A 369 1.31 7.17 -4.13
N ARG A 370 0.20 6.94 -4.82
CA ARG A 370 0.05 5.87 -5.79
C ARG A 370 0.49 6.36 -7.16
N GLY A 371 1.14 5.50 -7.95
CA GLY A 371 1.57 5.79 -9.30
C GLY A 371 1.56 4.55 -10.19
N ARG A 372 1.84 4.75 -11.47
CA ARG A 372 1.88 3.66 -12.46
C ARG A 372 3.01 3.90 -13.45
N TRP A 373 3.71 2.84 -13.81
CA TRP A 373 4.50 2.80 -15.01
C TRP A 373 3.62 2.25 -16.13
N VAL A 374 3.45 3.03 -17.19
CA VAL A 374 2.60 2.71 -18.32
C VAL A 374 3.45 2.69 -19.58
N LYS A 375 3.39 1.61 -20.32
CA LYS A 375 4.12 1.42 -21.59
C LYS A 375 3.82 2.56 -22.57
N GLY A 376 4.86 3.08 -23.21
CA GLY A 376 4.74 4.20 -24.15
C GLY A 376 4.50 5.57 -23.50
N SER A 377 4.31 5.67 -22.15
CA SER A 377 3.98 6.93 -21.49
C SER A 377 4.87 7.22 -20.28
N THR A 378 4.78 6.44 -19.20
CA THR A 378 5.50 6.69 -17.93
C THR A 378 6.47 5.58 -17.55
N ALA A 379 6.63 4.54 -18.35
CA ALA A 379 7.57 3.43 -18.14
C ALA A 379 8.92 3.74 -18.81
N GLY A 380 9.63 4.75 -18.29
CA GLY A 380 10.86 5.27 -18.89
C GLY A 380 12.11 4.45 -18.60
N GLY A 381 12.08 3.51 -17.66
CA GLY A 381 13.25 2.73 -17.23
C GLY A 381 14.27 3.52 -16.40
N SER A 382 15.40 2.90 -16.08
CA SER A 382 16.47 3.51 -15.31
C SER A 382 17.37 4.40 -16.15
N LEU A 383 18.05 5.35 -15.52
CA LEU A 383 18.99 6.26 -16.20
C LEU A 383 20.16 5.51 -16.84
N GLY A 384 20.68 4.47 -16.19
CA GLY A 384 21.80 3.67 -16.70
C GLY A 384 21.45 2.77 -17.87
N PHE A 385 20.18 2.40 -18.03
CA PHE A 385 19.70 1.51 -19.08
C PHE A 385 19.20 2.28 -20.31
N CYS A 386 18.57 3.43 -20.10
CA CYS A 386 17.96 4.22 -21.18
C CYS A 386 17.90 5.73 -20.88
N ASN A 387 18.99 6.44 -21.19
CA ASN A 387 19.09 7.88 -20.95
C ASN A 387 18.02 8.71 -21.66
N GLY A 388 17.52 8.23 -22.81
CA GLY A 388 16.55 8.98 -23.61
C GLY A 388 15.13 9.00 -23.06
N THR A 389 14.74 8.00 -22.26
CA THR A 389 13.35 7.82 -21.78
C THR A 389 13.18 7.97 -20.27
N PHE A 390 14.25 7.99 -19.49
CA PHE A 390 14.19 8.08 -18.02
C PHE A 390 13.33 9.24 -17.52
N TRP A 391 13.39 10.41 -18.18
CA TRP A 391 12.59 11.59 -17.83
C TRP A 391 11.08 11.38 -17.92
N MET A 392 10.63 10.35 -18.65
CA MET A 392 9.21 10.01 -18.80
C MET A 392 8.62 9.47 -17.51
N ASN A 393 9.43 8.85 -16.65
CA ASN A 393 8.97 8.30 -15.37
C ASN A 393 8.19 9.33 -14.55
N PRO A 394 7.30 8.88 -13.65
CA PRO A 394 6.61 9.75 -12.70
C PRO A 394 7.62 10.50 -11.84
N GLN A 395 7.37 11.78 -11.57
CA GLN A 395 8.24 12.63 -10.77
C GLN A 395 7.45 13.18 -9.58
N TYR A 396 8.01 13.01 -8.38
CA TYR A 396 7.39 13.45 -7.13
C TYR A 396 8.27 14.50 -6.44
N TRP A 397 7.66 15.61 -6.03
CA TRP A 397 8.32 16.71 -5.37
C TRP A 397 8.24 16.52 -3.86
N LEU A 398 9.38 16.41 -3.24
CA LEU A 398 9.55 16.31 -1.80
C LEU A 398 10.14 17.62 -1.28
N ASN A 399 9.37 18.40 -0.55
CA ASN A 399 9.87 19.56 0.17
C ASN A 399 10.17 19.15 1.61
N VAL A 400 11.43 19.04 1.96
CA VAL A 400 11.90 18.76 3.33
C VAL A 400 11.97 20.08 4.05
N LEU A 401 11.24 20.19 5.18
CA LEU A 401 11.10 21.42 5.94
C LEU A 401 12.01 21.40 7.19
N PRO A 402 12.52 22.55 7.65
CA PRO A 402 13.30 22.62 8.87
C PRO A 402 12.47 22.21 10.09
N VAL A 403 13.13 21.57 11.05
CA VAL A 403 12.56 21.18 12.34
C VAL A 403 13.17 22.09 13.41
N GLU A 404 12.34 22.79 14.17
CA GLU A 404 12.75 23.88 15.10
C GLU A 404 13.52 23.42 16.35
N ASP A 405 13.58 22.10 16.64
CA ASP A 405 14.06 21.56 17.92
C ASP A 405 15.56 21.28 18.03
N SER A 406 16.40 21.74 17.12
CA SER A 406 17.83 21.43 17.19
C SER A 406 18.71 22.66 17.36
N LYS A 407 18.90 23.09 18.61
CA LYS A 407 19.99 24.03 18.99
C LYS A 407 21.41 23.47 18.74
N LYS A 408 21.57 22.28 18.13
CA LYS A 408 22.87 21.60 17.97
C LYS A 408 23.23 21.07 16.58
N SER A 409 22.38 21.18 15.56
CA SER A 409 22.83 20.95 14.19
C SER A 409 21.94 21.71 13.21
N LEU A 410 22.44 22.76 12.63
CA LEU A 410 22.02 23.26 11.32
C LEU A 410 22.29 22.14 10.32
N GLY A 411 21.38 21.18 10.24
CA GLY A 411 21.85 20.08 9.53
C GLY A 411 20.78 19.29 8.81
N SER A 412 20.85 18.07 8.89
CA SER A 412 20.15 17.11 8.07
C SER A 412 18.90 16.60 8.77
N CYS A 413 17.80 16.52 8.04
CA CYS A 413 16.59 15.85 8.47
C CYS A 413 16.64 14.38 8.03
N ASN A 414 16.30 13.48 8.94
CA ASN A 414 16.13 12.07 8.57
C ASN A 414 14.86 11.91 7.73
N VAL A 415 15.02 11.32 6.55
CA VAL A 415 13.94 11.03 5.61
C VAL A 415 14.05 9.59 5.16
N VAL A 416 12.97 8.83 5.27
CA VAL A 416 12.88 7.48 4.73
C VAL A 416 11.98 7.51 3.50
N ILE A 417 12.47 6.98 2.38
CA ILE A 417 11.73 6.86 1.14
C ILE A 417 11.61 5.38 0.81
N SER A 418 10.39 4.91 0.59
CA SER A 418 10.07 3.54 0.22
C SER A 418 9.26 3.51 -1.07
N LEU A 419 9.69 2.68 -2.00
CA LEU A 419 8.99 2.39 -3.24
C LEU A 419 8.55 0.92 -3.22
N MET A 420 7.25 0.70 -3.36
CA MET A 420 6.65 -0.64 -3.36
C MET A 420 5.90 -0.88 -4.65
N GLN A 421 6.20 -1.96 -5.36
CA GLN A 421 5.46 -2.39 -6.54
C GLN A 421 4.25 -3.25 -6.16
N LYS A 422 3.16 -3.12 -6.90
CA LYS A 422 1.97 -3.95 -6.76
C LYS A 422 1.98 -5.07 -7.79
N HIS A 423 1.70 -6.28 -7.36
CA HIS A 423 1.57 -7.40 -8.28
C HIS A 423 0.44 -7.17 -9.31
N SER A 424 0.69 -7.55 -10.54
CA SER A 424 -0.31 -7.54 -11.60
C SER A 424 -1.35 -8.66 -11.44
N SER A 425 -1.00 -9.70 -10.71
CA SER A 425 -1.84 -10.88 -10.44
C SER A 425 -2.28 -10.95 -8.98
N LYS A 426 -3.48 -11.50 -8.73
CA LYS A 426 -3.93 -11.89 -7.39
C LYS A 426 -2.99 -12.95 -6.78
N HIS A 427 -2.48 -13.84 -7.60
CA HIS A 427 -1.58 -14.90 -7.19
C HIS A 427 -0.14 -14.40 -7.13
N ARG A 428 0.40 -14.31 -5.92
CA ARG A 428 1.71 -13.75 -5.61
C ARG A 428 2.86 -14.40 -6.40
N ASN A 429 2.84 -15.71 -6.58
CA ASN A 429 3.94 -16.46 -7.19
C ASN A 429 3.82 -16.66 -8.70
N ARG A 430 2.81 -16.08 -9.36
CA ARG A 430 2.59 -16.25 -10.81
C ARG A 430 3.35 -15.28 -11.70
N ALA A 431 3.86 -14.19 -11.13
CA ALA A 431 4.69 -13.23 -11.85
C ALA A 431 5.88 -12.81 -10.98
N PRO A 432 7.11 -12.78 -11.53
CA PRO A 432 8.25 -12.27 -10.79
C PRO A 432 8.08 -10.77 -10.54
N HIS A 433 8.73 -10.28 -9.49
CA HIS A 433 8.87 -8.85 -9.27
C HIS A 433 9.71 -8.22 -10.37
N LEU A 434 9.36 -7.00 -10.75
CA LEU A 434 10.22 -6.17 -11.58
C LEU A 434 11.40 -5.65 -10.74
N PHE A 435 12.53 -5.40 -11.38
CA PHE A 435 13.61 -4.66 -10.75
C PHE A 435 13.19 -3.20 -10.64
N ILE A 436 12.92 -2.75 -9.43
CA ILE A 436 12.49 -1.38 -9.13
C ILE A 436 13.51 -0.62 -8.32
N GLY A 437 13.53 0.69 -8.49
CA GLY A 437 14.37 1.61 -7.74
C GLY A 437 13.89 3.05 -7.92
N PHE A 438 14.56 3.98 -7.29
CA PHE A 438 14.28 5.40 -7.47
C PHE A 438 15.53 6.25 -7.40
N SER A 439 15.48 7.40 -8.07
CA SER A 439 16.53 8.42 -8.04
C SER A 439 16.00 9.65 -7.29
N LEU A 440 16.89 10.24 -6.48
CA LEU A 440 16.58 11.45 -5.71
C LEU A 440 17.50 12.59 -6.19
N TYR A 441 16.91 13.70 -6.63
CA TYR A 441 17.63 14.87 -7.10
C TYR A 441 17.35 16.09 -6.23
N LYS A 442 18.39 16.84 -5.84
CA LYS A 442 18.22 18.15 -5.21
C LYS A 442 17.85 19.18 -6.28
N TYR A 443 16.82 19.99 -6.03
CA TYR A 443 16.36 20.95 -7.02
C TYR A 443 15.83 22.23 -6.36
N GLN A 444 16.33 23.37 -6.80
CA GLN A 444 16.01 24.66 -6.17
C GLN A 444 14.95 25.48 -6.91
N GLU A 445 14.67 25.16 -8.17
CA GLU A 445 13.77 25.96 -9.00
C GLU A 445 12.38 25.34 -9.19
N SER A 446 11.47 26.21 -9.68
CA SER A 446 10.03 26.01 -9.81
C SER A 446 9.54 24.63 -10.30
N ASN A 447 8.54 24.23 -9.77
CA ASN A 447 7.29 23.50 -10.06
C ASN A 447 7.04 22.85 -11.45
N ARG A 448 8.03 22.55 -12.32
CA ARG A 448 7.84 21.89 -13.63
C ARG A 448 8.44 20.49 -13.64
N LYS A 449 7.85 19.56 -14.41
CA LYS A 449 8.46 18.26 -14.71
C LYS A 449 9.87 18.50 -15.28
N LEU A 450 10.87 17.84 -14.71
CA LEU A 450 12.25 18.00 -15.12
C LEU A 450 12.43 17.45 -16.53
N PRO A 451 13.04 18.23 -17.44
CA PRO A 451 13.27 17.83 -18.83
C PRO A 451 14.45 16.84 -18.95
N PRO A 452 14.58 16.14 -20.10
CA PRO A 452 15.69 15.21 -20.35
C PRO A 452 17.07 15.80 -20.06
N ALA A 453 17.31 17.05 -20.51
CA ALA A 453 18.58 17.76 -20.31
C ALA A 453 18.97 17.97 -18.83
N PHE A 454 18.02 17.90 -17.90
CA PHE A 454 18.31 17.99 -16.47
C PHE A 454 19.08 16.74 -16.02
N PHE A 455 18.59 15.57 -16.37
CA PHE A 455 19.12 14.28 -15.91
C PHE A 455 20.51 13.96 -16.48
N THR A 456 20.87 14.56 -17.62
CA THR A 456 22.21 14.44 -18.19
C THR A 456 23.24 15.33 -17.51
N ARG A 457 22.79 16.42 -16.84
CA ARG A 457 23.66 17.41 -16.22
C ARG A 457 23.76 17.29 -14.70
N HIS A 458 22.82 16.61 -14.05
CA HIS A 458 22.73 16.52 -12.60
C HIS A 458 22.84 15.08 -12.12
N GLN A 459 23.67 14.88 -11.11
CA GLN A 459 23.78 13.58 -10.45
C GLN A 459 22.73 13.44 -9.34
N PRO A 460 22.15 12.24 -9.15
CA PRO A 460 21.26 11.98 -8.05
C PRO A 460 21.99 12.03 -6.70
N VAL A 461 21.26 12.39 -5.65
CA VAL A 461 21.74 12.36 -4.26
C VAL A 461 22.14 10.94 -3.84
N ASN A 462 21.37 9.93 -4.26
CA ASN A 462 21.69 8.52 -4.12
C ASN A 462 22.58 8.07 -5.30
N LYS A 463 23.87 8.35 -5.22
CA LYS A 463 24.85 8.06 -6.29
C LYS A 463 24.81 6.62 -6.78
N TYR A 464 24.56 5.66 -5.87
CA TYR A 464 24.42 4.24 -6.20
C TYR A 464 22.95 3.90 -6.22
N GLN A 465 22.34 3.91 -7.41
CA GLN A 465 20.97 3.48 -7.60
C GLN A 465 20.93 1.96 -7.48
N VAL A 466 20.21 1.47 -6.48
CA VAL A 466 20.00 0.03 -6.29
C VAL A 466 18.63 -0.32 -6.87
N PHE A 467 18.65 -1.21 -7.87
CA PHE A 467 17.43 -1.83 -8.41
C PHE A 467 17.35 -3.25 -7.90
N LEU A 468 16.23 -3.59 -7.26
CA LEU A 468 15.99 -4.92 -6.69
C LEU A 468 14.69 -5.49 -7.23
N ASP A 469 14.70 -6.80 -7.46
CA ASP A 469 13.52 -7.61 -7.80
C ASP A 469 12.67 -7.96 -6.56
N GLU A 470 12.52 -6.97 -5.69
CA GLU A 470 11.79 -7.07 -4.44
C GLU A 470 10.47 -6.31 -4.50
N ARG A 471 9.54 -6.69 -3.62
CA ARG A 471 8.27 -5.97 -3.49
C ARG A 471 8.48 -4.51 -3.10
N GLU A 472 9.46 -4.24 -2.22
CA GLU A 472 9.73 -2.92 -1.68
C GLU A 472 11.23 -2.60 -1.63
N VAL A 473 11.59 -1.40 -2.09
CA VAL A 473 12.93 -0.84 -2.00
C VAL A 473 12.88 0.41 -1.13
N THR A 474 13.68 0.42 -0.06
CA THR A 474 13.69 1.50 0.94
C THR A 474 15.09 2.04 1.14
N HIS A 475 15.20 3.36 1.24
CA HIS A 475 16.44 4.05 1.59
C HIS A 475 16.21 5.11 2.66
N ASP A 476 17.14 5.17 3.61
CA ASP A 476 17.26 6.21 4.63
C ASP A 476 18.17 7.33 4.12
N PHE A 477 17.77 8.57 4.28
CA PHE A 477 18.52 9.76 3.88
C PHE A 477 18.68 10.75 5.04
N HIS A 478 19.80 11.44 5.04
CA HIS A 478 20.03 12.63 5.83
C HIS A 478 20.01 13.84 4.88
N LEU A 479 18.87 14.49 4.77
CA LEU A 479 18.61 15.57 3.81
C LEU A 479 18.60 16.94 4.48
N GLU A 480 19.22 17.93 3.85
CA GLU A 480 19.07 19.32 4.22
C GLU A 480 17.62 19.79 3.90
N PRO A 481 17.09 20.77 4.66
CA PRO A 481 15.83 21.41 4.31
C PRO A 481 15.92 22.03 2.90
N CYS A 482 15.28 21.40 1.94
CA CYS A 482 15.32 21.78 0.53
C CYS A 482 14.21 21.06 -0.24
N VAL A 483 14.05 21.43 -1.52
CA VAL A 483 13.20 20.72 -2.45
C VAL A 483 14.00 19.64 -3.17
N TYR A 484 13.41 18.44 -3.20
CA TYR A 484 13.95 17.27 -3.90
C TYR A 484 12.94 16.73 -4.90
N VAL A 485 13.42 16.02 -5.92
CA VAL A 485 12.57 15.29 -6.86
C VAL A 485 12.90 13.80 -6.77
N ILE A 486 11.88 13.00 -6.45
CA ILE A 486 11.94 11.55 -6.43
C ILE A 486 11.44 11.04 -7.78
N VAL A 487 12.22 10.21 -8.46
CA VAL A 487 11.86 9.59 -9.73
C VAL A 487 11.86 8.07 -9.57
N PRO A 488 10.72 7.46 -9.25
CA PRO A 488 10.59 6.00 -9.22
C PRO A 488 10.64 5.44 -10.63
N SER A 489 11.39 4.35 -10.81
CA SER A 489 11.56 3.70 -12.12
C SER A 489 11.72 2.18 -11.98
N THR A 490 11.43 1.47 -13.05
CA THR A 490 11.89 0.11 -13.29
C THR A 490 13.31 0.13 -13.84
N LEU A 491 14.04 -0.97 -13.77
CA LEU A 491 15.38 -1.08 -14.35
C LEU A 491 15.31 -0.92 -15.87
N GLU A 492 14.47 -1.72 -16.51
CA GLU A 492 14.24 -1.69 -17.95
C GLU A 492 13.08 -0.78 -18.32
N PRO A 493 13.13 -0.11 -19.47
CA PRO A 493 12.00 0.67 -19.97
C PRO A 493 10.83 -0.23 -20.41
N GLN A 494 9.66 0.37 -20.58
CA GLN A 494 8.44 -0.28 -21.09
C GLN A 494 7.87 -1.40 -20.19
N GLN A 495 8.30 -1.49 -18.93
CA GLN A 495 7.71 -2.40 -17.93
C GLN A 495 6.55 -1.73 -17.22
N GLU A 496 5.40 -2.42 -17.17
CA GLU A 496 4.17 -1.89 -16.57
C GLU A 496 3.95 -2.44 -15.17
N ALA A 497 3.70 -1.56 -14.21
CA ALA A 497 3.22 -1.91 -12.88
C ALA A 497 2.58 -0.70 -12.19
N GLU A 498 1.70 -0.98 -11.23
CA GLU A 498 1.30 -0.02 -10.21
C GLU A 498 2.33 0.00 -9.08
N PHE A 499 2.53 1.16 -8.49
CA PHE A 499 3.42 1.29 -7.33
C PHE A 499 2.88 2.27 -6.29
N ILE A 500 3.45 2.17 -5.10
CA ILE A 500 3.23 3.08 -4.00
C ILE A 500 4.57 3.70 -3.64
N LEU A 501 4.62 5.02 -3.57
CA LEU A 501 5.72 5.79 -3.03
C LEU A 501 5.35 6.28 -1.64
N ARG A 502 6.13 5.92 -0.63
CA ARG A 502 5.95 6.31 0.76
C ARG A 502 7.12 7.18 1.20
N VAL A 503 6.84 8.26 1.88
CA VAL A 503 7.85 9.15 2.47
C VAL A 503 7.54 9.36 3.94
N PHE A 504 8.55 9.18 4.77
CA PHE A 504 8.49 9.39 6.20
C PHE A 504 9.56 10.40 6.60
N SER A 505 9.20 11.41 7.36
CA SER A 505 10.12 12.36 7.98
C SER A 505 9.42 13.11 9.11
N ARG A 506 10.15 13.96 9.83
CA ARG A 506 9.53 14.81 10.87
C ARG A 506 8.66 15.92 10.29
N LYS A 507 9.07 16.51 9.16
CA LYS A 507 8.31 17.60 8.52
C LYS A 507 8.60 17.64 7.02
N HIS A 508 7.61 17.31 6.20
CA HIS A 508 7.76 17.37 4.73
C HIS A 508 6.42 17.62 4.03
N VAL A 509 6.49 17.98 2.77
CA VAL A 509 5.34 18.03 1.85
C VAL A 509 5.68 17.24 0.59
N LEU A 510 4.89 16.21 0.29
CA LEU A 510 5.03 15.39 -0.92
C LEU A 510 3.92 15.71 -1.92
N ARG A 511 4.30 16.14 -3.12
CA ARG A 511 3.39 16.47 -4.21
C ARG A 511 3.75 15.69 -5.47
N MET A 512 2.77 15.06 -6.11
CA MET A 512 2.94 14.53 -7.45
C MET A 512 2.66 15.64 -8.47
N LYS A 513 3.48 15.73 -9.51
CA LYS A 513 3.10 16.51 -10.69
C LYS A 513 2.76 15.56 -11.83
N VAL A 514 1.50 15.55 -12.15
CA VAL A 514 1.00 15.00 -13.40
C VAL A 514 1.57 15.86 -14.54
N GLY A 515 2.13 15.20 -15.56
CA GLY A 515 2.69 15.87 -16.71
C GLY A 515 1.71 16.87 -17.32
N HIS A 516 2.22 17.98 -17.74
CA HIS A 516 1.62 19.11 -18.43
C HIS A 516 0.12 19.04 -18.75
N VAL A 517 -0.65 19.64 -17.88
CA VAL A 517 -1.64 20.61 -18.31
C VAL A 517 -0.88 21.95 -18.36
N GLY A 518 -0.85 22.59 -19.49
CA GLY A 518 -0.03 23.75 -19.75
C GLY A 518 -0.09 24.80 -18.63
N LYS A 519 1.00 24.96 -17.91
CA LYS A 519 1.25 26.15 -17.11
C LYS A 519 1.82 27.19 -18.05
N THR A 520 0.96 27.97 -18.65
CA THR A 520 1.44 29.23 -19.20
C THR A 520 1.77 30.13 -18.01
N LYS A 521 2.95 30.76 -18.02
CA LYS A 521 3.31 31.86 -17.07
C LYS A 521 2.19 32.91 -17.02
N GLU A 522 1.42 33.02 -18.04
CA GLU A 522 0.20 33.80 -18.18
C GLU A 522 -0.91 33.39 -17.22
N GLY A 523 -1.18 32.08 -16.99
CA GLY A 523 -2.24 31.62 -16.09
C GLY A 523 -1.99 31.97 -14.61
N GLU A 524 -0.75 31.92 -14.13
CA GLU A 524 -0.40 32.37 -12.78
C GLU A 524 -0.36 33.90 -12.66
N LYS A 525 0.11 34.59 -13.70
CA LYS A 525 0.09 36.05 -13.79
C LYS A 525 -1.36 36.55 -13.80
N TRP A 526 -2.23 35.87 -14.54
CA TRP A 526 -3.67 36.15 -14.61
C TRP A 526 -4.37 35.87 -13.27
N PHE A 527 -4.10 34.75 -12.60
CA PHE A 527 -4.63 34.48 -11.26
C PHE A 527 -4.24 35.58 -10.27
N ASN A 528 -2.96 35.96 -10.24
CA ASN A 528 -2.47 37.01 -9.37
C ASN A 528 -3.07 38.39 -9.72
N THR A 529 -3.36 38.65 -10.99
CA THR A 529 -4.02 39.87 -11.46
C THR A 529 -5.50 39.87 -11.06
N LEU A 530 -6.20 38.74 -11.22
CA LEU A 530 -7.57 38.53 -10.76
C LEU A 530 -7.66 38.67 -9.24
N TYR A 531 -6.75 38.05 -8.52
CA TYR A 531 -6.66 38.15 -7.06
C TYR A 531 -6.50 39.62 -6.62
N LYS A 532 -5.56 40.34 -7.24
CA LYS A 532 -5.35 41.77 -6.92
C LYS A 532 -6.55 42.68 -7.31
N LYS A 533 -7.21 42.39 -8.43
CA LYS A 533 -8.25 43.29 -8.96
C LYS A 533 -9.66 42.98 -8.43
N TYR A 534 -10.02 41.72 -8.24
CA TYR A 534 -11.40 41.34 -7.90
C TYR A 534 -11.56 40.69 -6.52
N LEU A 535 -10.60 39.90 -6.09
CA LEU A 535 -10.68 39.17 -4.81
C LEU A 535 -10.27 40.04 -3.63
N LYS A 536 -9.27 40.93 -3.78
CA LYS A 536 -8.87 41.84 -2.72
C LYS A 536 -9.95 42.85 -2.36
N PHE A 537 -10.82 43.25 -3.32
CA PHE A 537 -11.95 44.15 -3.05
C PHE A 537 -13.20 43.43 -2.55
N SER A 538 -13.40 42.14 -2.84
CA SER A 538 -14.53 41.33 -2.35
C SER A 538 -14.32 40.88 -0.89
N PHE A 539 -13.09 40.81 -0.41
CA PHE A 539 -12.71 40.32 0.92
C PHE A 539 -12.63 41.40 2.02
N ILE A 540 -13.08 42.62 1.74
CA ILE A 540 -13.14 43.68 2.78
C ILE A 540 -14.27 43.46 3.80
N SER A 541 -15.19 42.49 3.56
CA SER A 541 -16.16 42.05 4.55
C SER A 541 -15.78 40.68 5.10
N GLN A 542 -15.21 40.65 6.22
CA GLN A 542 -14.96 39.62 7.27
C GLN A 542 -14.86 38.11 6.93
N ASN A 543 -15.27 37.60 5.75
CA ASN A 543 -15.16 36.18 5.38
C ASN A 543 -14.55 36.05 4.00
N SER A 544 -13.42 35.30 3.92
CA SER A 544 -12.62 35.06 2.70
C SER A 544 -13.23 34.06 1.70
N GLU A 545 -14.56 34.08 1.50
CA GLU A 545 -15.29 33.07 0.76
C GLU A 545 -16.13 33.66 -0.38
N ILE A 546 -16.28 32.91 -1.48
CA ILE A 546 -16.95 33.32 -2.74
C ILE A 546 -18.27 32.58 -2.87
N ASN A 547 -19.40 33.29 -2.86
CA ASN A 547 -20.70 32.71 -3.15
C ASN A 547 -20.97 32.61 -4.67
N ALA A 548 -22.07 31.97 -5.09
CA ALA A 548 -22.39 31.75 -6.50
C ALA A 548 -22.55 33.05 -7.31
N VAL A 549 -23.14 34.10 -6.72
CA VAL A 549 -23.31 35.40 -7.38
C VAL A 549 -21.97 36.09 -7.58
N GLN A 550 -21.11 36.02 -6.59
CA GLN A 550 -19.74 36.56 -6.69
C GLN A 550 -18.91 35.76 -7.70
N LEU A 551 -19.04 34.41 -7.72
CA LEU A 551 -18.41 33.58 -8.72
C LEU A 551 -18.84 33.95 -10.13
N GLN A 552 -20.15 34.12 -10.37
CA GLN A 552 -20.69 34.55 -11.65
C GLN A 552 -20.10 35.90 -12.08
N ARG A 553 -20.09 36.89 -11.19
CA ARG A 553 -19.49 38.22 -11.50
C ARG A 553 -18.01 38.10 -11.81
N ILE A 554 -17.26 37.29 -11.10
CA ILE A 554 -15.83 37.07 -11.34
C ILE A 554 -15.65 36.45 -12.73
N LEU A 555 -16.33 35.35 -13.04
CA LEU A 555 -16.17 34.64 -14.31
C LEU A 555 -16.59 35.46 -15.53
N ASN A 556 -17.68 36.23 -15.41
CA ASN A 556 -18.18 37.04 -16.50
C ASN A 556 -17.42 38.37 -16.71
N ASN A 557 -16.76 38.89 -15.69
CA ASN A 557 -15.92 40.09 -15.79
C ASN A 557 -14.46 39.80 -16.16
N ILE A 558 -14.08 38.54 -16.33
CA ILE A 558 -12.77 38.18 -16.82
C ILE A 558 -12.70 38.58 -18.29
N SER A 559 -11.78 39.50 -18.61
CA SER A 559 -11.44 39.79 -20.00
C SER A 559 -10.72 38.59 -20.60
N TRP A 560 -11.44 37.69 -21.22
CA TRP A 560 -10.88 36.54 -21.97
C TRP A 560 -10.21 37.05 -23.29
N ARG A 561 -9.76 38.33 -23.33
CA ARG A 561 -9.26 39.05 -24.54
C ARG A 561 -8.04 38.41 -25.21
N ASN A 562 -7.26 37.62 -24.52
CA ASN A 562 -6.17 36.87 -25.15
C ASN A 562 -6.66 35.57 -25.81
N PHE A 563 -7.91 35.25 -25.65
CA PHE A 563 -8.59 34.13 -26.31
C PHE A 563 -9.56 34.71 -27.32
N GLN A 564 -9.01 35.08 -28.47
CA GLN A 564 -9.76 35.74 -29.54
C GLN A 564 -11.02 34.96 -29.90
N SER A 565 -12.16 35.66 -29.89
CA SER A 565 -13.46 35.35 -30.49
C SER A 565 -14.60 34.71 -29.68
N PHE A 566 -14.50 34.48 -28.34
CA PHE A 566 -15.66 33.94 -27.62
C PHE A 566 -16.18 34.89 -26.53
N HIS A 567 -17.49 35.23 -26.60
CA HIS A 567 -18.21 35.74 -25.44
C HIS A 567 -18.53 34.59 -24.51
N LEU A 568 -17.65 34.36 -23.54
CA LEU A 568 -17.89 33.39 -22.47
C LEU A 568 -18.78 34.04 -21.42
N SER A 569 -19.99 33.50 -21.22
CA SER A 569 -20.87 33.90 -20.14
C SER A 569 -21.27 32.67 -19.33
N PHE A 570 -21.22 32.81 -18.02
CA PHE A 570 -21.69 31.82 -17.08
C PHE A 570 -23.00 32.26 -16.46
N SER A 571 -24.00 31.40 -16.49
CA SER A 571 -25.28 31.59 -15.81
C SER A 571 -25.12 31.45 -14.31
N LEU A 572 -26.08 31.93 -13.52
CA LEU A 572 -26.08 31.76 -12.09
C LEU A 572 -26.22 30.28 -11.73
N ASP A 573 -27.05 29.53 -12.45
CA ASP A 573 -27.28 28.10 -12.25
C ASP A 573 -26.00 27.30 -12.51
N ALA A 574 -25.23 27.64 -13.52
CA ALA A 574 -23.93 27.02 -13.77
C ALA A 574 -22.96 27.28 -12.60
N CYS A 575 -22.91 28.51 -12.09
CA CYS A 575 -22.07 28.87 -10.95
C CYS A 575 -22.50 28.20 -9.63
N GLN A 576 -23.81 28.05 -9.44
CA GLN A 576 -24.34 27.27 -8.31
C GLN A 576 -23.96 25.80 -8.43
N GLY A 577 -24.08 25.22 -9.64
CA GLY A 577 -23.66 23.85 -9.93
C GLY A 577 -22.15 23.62 -9.71
N ILE A 578 -21.32 24.56 -10.16
CA ILE A 578 -19.87 24.53 -9.95
C ILE A 578 -19.54 24.62 -8.45
N LEU A 579 -20.20 25.52 -7.74
CA LEU A 579 -20.01 25.71 -6.30
C LEU A 579 -20.39 24.43 -5.54
N ALA A 580 -21.57 23.87 -5.81
CA ALA A 580 -22.02 22.64 -5.17
C ALA A 580 -21.08 21.44 -5.39
N LEU A 581 -20.30 21.42 -6.48
CA LEU A 581 -19.34 20.37 -6.77
C LEU A 581 -17.98 20.57 -6.07
N LEU A 582 -17.59 21.81 -5.79
CA LEU A 582 -16.25 22.15 -5.28
C LEU A 582 -16.23 22.58 -3.82
N ASP A 583 -17.39 22.86 -3.24
CA ASP A 583 -17.55 23.16 -1.80
C ASP A 583 -17.45 21.86 -0.98
N LEU A 584 -16.23 21.49 -0.66
CA LEU A 584 -15.94 20.24 0.06
C LEU A 584 -16.31 20.31 1.55
N ASN A 585 -16.41 21.51 2.11
CA ASN A 585 -16.72 21.74 3.52
C ASN A 585 -18.21 22.07 3.77
N THR A 586 -19.03 22.08 2.71
CA THR A 586 -20.47 22.40 2.75
C THR A 586 -20.79 23.76 3.35
N SER A 587 -19.92 24.75 3.13
CA SER A 587 -20.09 26.13 3.61
C SER A 587 -21.09 26.95 2.78
N GLY A 588 -21.48 26.48 1.60
CA GLY A 588 -22.26 27.22 0.61
C GLY A 588 -21.44 28.27 -0.16
N THR A 589 -20.12 28.23 -0.04
CA THR A 589 -19.18 29.19 -0.61
C THR A 589 -17.88 28.50 -1.05
N LEU A 590 -17.08 29.14 -1.89
CA LEU A 590 -15.74 28.64 -2.27
C LEU A 590 -14.66 29.43 -1.51
N SER A 591 -13.79 28.72 -0.87
CA SER A 591 -12.53 29.28 -0.35
C SER A 591 -11.59 29.68 -1.50
N ILE A 592 -10.61 30.50 -1.22
CA ILE A 592 -9.55 30.87 -2.18
C ILE A 592 -8.84 29.64 -2.76
N GLN A 593 -8.65 28.61 -1.97
CA GLN A 593 -7.96 27.39 -2.39
C GLN A 593 -8.83 26.59 -3.36
N GLU A 594 -10.12 26.44 -3.10
CA GLU A 594 -11.10 25.78 -3.97
C GLU A 594 -11.28 26.56 -5.27
N PHE A 595 -11.37 27.90 -5.20
CA PHE A 595 -11.39 28.75 -6.40
C PHE A 595 -10.10 28.64 -7.24
N ARG A 596 -8.93 28.48 -6.61
CA ARG A 596 -7.67 28.24 -7.33
C ARG A 596 -7.68 26.90 -8.07
N VAL A 597 -8.31 25.88 -7.50
CA VAL A 597 -8.51 24.57 -8.16
C VAL A 597 -9.45 24.73 -9.35
N LEU A 598 -10.59 25.38 -9.15
CA LEU A 598 -11.53 25.70 -10.23
C LEU A 598 -10.85 26.48 -11.38
N TRP A 599 -10.09 27.52 -11.05
CA TRP A 599 -9.40 28.34 -12.03
C TRP A 599 -8.46 27.54 -12.94
N LYS A 600 -7.71 26.61 -12.38
CA LYS A 600 -6.82 25.75 -13.15
C LYS A 600 -7.58 24.82 -14.09
N ARG A 601 -8.71 24.27 -13.62
CA ARG A 601 -9.57 23.42 -14.45
C ARG A 601 -10.22 24.21 -15.57
N LEU A 602 -10.70 25.40 -15.30
CA LEU A 602 -11.28 26.29 -16.32
C LEU A 602 -10.31 26.61 -17.46
N LEU A 603 -9.07 26.94 -17.14
CA LEU A 603 -8.03 27.19 -18.15
C LEU A 603 -7.75 25.96 -19.02
N PHE A 604 -7.67 24.79 -18.41
CA PHE A 604 -7.46 23.55 -19.12
C PHE A 604 -8.63 23.19 -20.03
N TYR A 605 -9.85 23.28 -19.53
CA TYR A 605 -11.03 23.01 -20.34
C TYR A 605 -11.20 24.01 -21.47
N LEU A 606 -10.79 25.25 -21.26
CA LEU A 606 -10.82 26.26 -22.31
C LEU A 606 -9.82 25.94 -23.44
N GLU A 607 -8.62 25.53 -23.09
CA GLU A 607 -7.60 25.10 -24.05
C GLU A 607 -8.08 23.93 -24.91
N VAL A 608 -8.64 22.89 -24.26
CA VAL A 608 -9.21 21.73 -24.96
C VAL A 608 -10.38 22.11 -25.83
N PHE A 609 -11.29 22.92 -25.30
CA PHE A 609 -12.48 23.38 -26.02
C PHE A 609 -12.11 24.16 -27.29
N GLN A 610 -11.21 25.12 -27.18
CA GLN A 610 -10.75 25.95 -28.33
C GLN A 610 -10.02 25.11 -29.38
N LYS A 611 -9.24 24.15 -28.97
CA LYS A 611 -8.52 23.26 -29.88
C LYS A 611 -9.47 22.37 -30.67
N ARG A 612 -10.62 22.01 -30.11
CA ARG A 612 -11.62 21.14 -30.73
C ARG A 612 -12.73 21.88 -31.46
N ASP A 613 -13.03 23.11 -31.09
CA ASP A 613 -13.92 23.99 -31.87
C ASP A 613 -13.19 24.48 -33.13
N THR A 614 -13.04 23.57 -34.08
CA THR A 614 -12.31 23.83 -35.34
C THR A 614 -12.93 24.92 -36.19
N ARG A 615 -14.26 25.08 -36.06
CA ARG A 615 -15.04 26.10 -36.80
C ARG A 615 -15.11 27.45 -36.09
N ARG A 616 -14.54 27.55 -34.90
CA ARG A 616 -14.60 28.75 -34.04
C ARG A 616 -16.04 29.23 -33.79
N SER A 617 -16.96 28.29 -33.67
CA SER A 617 -18.38 28.54 -33.48
C SER A 617 -18.76 28.92 -32.04
N GLY A 618 -17.87 28.73 -31.09
CA GLY A 618 -18.14 28.85 -29.66
C GLY A 618 -18.94 27.69 -29.08
N LYS A 619 -19.13 26.62 -29.86
CA LYS A 619 -19.90 25.43 -29.51
C LYS A 619 -19.22 24.19 -30.08
N LEU A 620 -19.25 23.07 -29.37
CA LEU A 620 -18.81 21.78 -29.88
C LEU A 620 -20.00 20.98 -30.41
N ASP A 621 -19.87 20.41 -31.58
CA ASP A 621 -20.79 19.37 -32.07
C ASP A 621 -20.44 18.01 -31.39
N LEU A 622 -21.23 16.96 -31.68
CA LEU A 622 -21.04 15.63 -31.05
C LEU A 622 -19.66 15.03 -31.32
N VAL A 623 -19.11 15.18 -32.49
CA VAL A 623 -17.80 14.65 -32.88
C VAL A 623 -16.68 15.40 -32.16
N GLU A 624 -16.78 16.73 -32.18
CA GLU A 624 -15.86 17.64 -31.49
C GLU A 624 -15.91 17.42 -29.96
N LEU A 625 -17.12 17.19 -29.41
CA LEU A 625 -17.34 16.89 -28.01
C LEU A 625 -16.63 15.56 -27.57
N HIS A 626 -16.82 14.49 -28.35
CA HIS A 626 -16.15 13.23 -28.11
C HIS A 626 -14.63 13.39 -28.09
N ALA A 627 -14.10 14.08 -29.07
CA ALA A 627 -12.67 14.35 -29.17
C ALA A 627 -12.17 15.24 -28.02
N ALA A 628 -12.96 16.23 -27.59
CA ALA A 628 -12.64 17.08 -26.44
C ALA A 628 -12.60 16.28 -25.13
N VAL A 629 -13.59 15.42 -24.88
CA VAL A 629 -13.63 14.57 -23.70
C VAL A 629 -12.44 13.61 -23.64
N GLN A 630 -12.12 12.94 -24.75
CA GLN A 630 -10.95 12.06 -24.82
C GLN A 630 -9.64 12.80 -24.54
N GLU A 631 -9.51 14.04 -25.03
CA GLU A 631 -8.31 14.85 -24.82
C GLU A 631 -8.12 15.26 -23.34
N THR A 632 -9.20 15.33 -22.57
CA THR A 632 -9.09 15.54 -21.10
C THR A 632 -8.54 14.31 -20.35
N GLY A 633 -8.34 13.18 -21.03
CA GLY A 633 -7.87 11.93 -20.43
C GLY A 633 -8.99 11.12 -19.76
N ILE A 634 -10.25 11.50 -19.95
CA ILE A 634 -11.42 10.78 -19.44
C ILE A 634 -11.98 9.90 -20.55
N SER A 635 -12.08 8.60 -20.30
CA SER A 635 -12.71 7.66 -21.23
C SER A 635 -14.19 7.51 -20.87
N LEU A 636 -15.06 8.05 -21.72
CA LEU A 636 -16.52 7.88 -21.66
C LEU A 636 -17.00 7.10 -22.88
N SER A 637 -18.09 6.36 -22.72
CA SER A 637 -18.73 5.72 -23.86
C SER A 637 -19.46 6.76 -24.72
N ASN A 638 -19.68 6.43 -25.99
CA ASN A 638 -20.38 7.30 -26.93
C ASN A 638 -21.81 7.62 -26.45
N GLU A 639 -22.48 6.64 -25.82
CA GLU A 639 -23.82 6.83 -25.27
C GLU A 639 -23.83 7.91 -24.18
N VAL A 640 -22.83 7.93 -23.31
CA VAL A 640 -22.73 8.93 -22.24
C VAL A 640 -22.48 10.31 -22.83
N CYS A 641 -21.61 10.43 -23.82
CA CYS A 641 -21.39 11.71 -24.51
C CYS A 641 -22.64 12.19 -25.25
N ASN A 642 -23.41 11.29 -25.88
CA ASN A 642 -24.68 11.63 -26.53
C ASN A 642 -25.76 12.11 -25.55
N LEU A 643 -25.86 11.41 -24.39
CA LEU A 643 -26.75 11.84 -23.30
C LEU A 643 -26.38 13.22 -22.75
N MET A 644 -25.08 13.54 -22.74
CA MET A 644 -24.63 14.88 -22.39
C MET A 644 -25.11 15.94 -23.34
N ALA A 645 -24.94 15.69 -24.65
CA ALA A 645 -25.38 16.67 -25.66
C ALA A 645 -26.89 16.89 -25.56
N ILE A 646 -27.67 15.84 -25.30
CA ILE A 646 -29.13 15.94 -25.06
C ILE A 646 -29.44 16.78 -23.81
N ARG A 647 -28.66 16.62 -22.72
CA ARG A 647 -28.97 17.25 -21.43
C ARG A 647 -28.44 18.69 -21.32
N TYR A 648 -27.28 18.96 -21.88
CA TYR A 648 -26.53 20.19 -21.67
C TYR A 648 -26.35 20.99 -22.99
N GLY A 649 -26.70 20.40 -24.11
CA GLY A 649 -26.65 21.06 -25.43
C GLY A 649 -27.81 21.99 -25.66
N ASP A 650 -27.67 22.78 -26.70
CA ASP A 650 -28.77 23.55 -27.27
C ASP A 650 -29.70 22.63 -28.10
N PRO A 651 -30.79 23.17 -28.68
CA PRO A 651 -31.69 22.37 -29.50
C PRO A 651 -31.02 21.64 -30.67
N ASP A 652 -29.87 22.14 -31.13
CA ASP A 652 -29.07 21.53 -32.20
C ASP A 652 -28.03 20.51 -31.65
N LEU A 653 -28.15 20.12 -30.38
CA LEU A 653 -27.24 19.21 -29.66
C LEU A 653 -25.79 19.71 -29.59
N LYS A 654 -25.57 21.02 -29.71
CA LYS A 654 -24.25 21.65 -29.59
C LYS A 654 -23.99 22.12 -28.17
N ILE A 655 -22.78 21.87 -27.68
CA ILE A 655 -22.36 22.17 -26.31
C ILE A 655 -21.61 23.50 -26.25
N ARG A 656 -22.08 24.44 -25.42
CA ARG A 656 -21.35 25.67 -25.10
C ARG A 656 -20.27 25.42 -24.07
N PHE A 657 -19.28 26.32 -23.97
CA PHE A 657 -18.18 26.19 -23.03
C PHE A 657 -18.65 26.05 -21.56
N GLU A 658 -19.60 26.84 -21.11
CA GLU A 658 -20.21 26.77 -19.80
C GLU A 658 -20.73 25.35 -19.47
N SER A 659 -21.52 24.80 -20.39
CA SER A 659 -22.09 23.44 -20.28
C SER A 659 -21.02 22.37 -20.30
N PHE A 660 -19.98 22.55 -21.11
CA PHE A 660 -18.83 21.66 -21.15
C PHE A 660 -18.08 21.64 -19.81
N VAL A 661 -17.82 22.80 -19.21
CA VAL A 661 -17.19 22.94 -17.89
C VAL A 661 -18.01 22.24 -16.81
N CYS A 662 -19.30 22.53 -16.71
CA CYS A 662 -20.20 21.94 -15.72
C CYS A 662 -20.23 20.42 -15.82
N PHE A 663 -20.23 19.89 -17.03
CA PHE A 663 -20.21 18.47 -17.25
C PHE A 663 -18.87 17.86 -16.87
N MET A 664 -17.75 18.39 -17.35
CA MET A 664 -16.42 17.84 -17.07
C MET A 664 -16.13 17.81 -15.56
N LEU A 665 -16.49 18.87 -14.84
CA LEU A 665 -16.37 18.91 -13.38
C LEU A 665 -17.20 17.80 -12.70
N ARG A 666 -18.44 17.57 -13.16
CA ARG A 666 -19.27 16.48 -12.62
C ARG A 666 -18.65 15.11 -12.86
N VAL A 667 -18.19 14.85 -14.08
CA VAL A 667 -17.56 13.57 -14.43
C VAL A 667 -16.29 13.33 -13.64
N GLU A 668 -15.43 14.34 -13.48
CA GLU A 668 -14.21 14.22 -12.67
C GLU A 668 -14.53 13.92 -11.22
N ILE A 669 -15.44 14.68 -10.59
CA ILE A 669 -15.79 14.53 -9.18
C ILE A 669 -16.54 13.21 -8.94
N MET A 670 -17.46 12.83 -9.82
CA MET A 670 -18.12 11.53 -9.75
C MET A 670 -17.13 10.40 -9.99
N GLY A 671 -16.20 10.54 -10.91
CA GLY A 671 -15.12 9.57 -11.15
C GLY A 671 -14.16 9.46 -9.96
N GLU A 672 -13.87 10.56 -9.27
CA GLU A 672 -13.07 10.59 -8.06
C GLU A 672 -13.84 9.98 -6.87
N ALA A 673 -15.10 10.35 -6.68
CA ALA A 673 -15.98 9.74 -5.69
C ALA A 673 -16.15 8.24 -5.95
N PHE A 674 -16.39 7.85 -7.20
CA PHE A 674 -16.47 6.44 -7.59
C PHE A 674 -15.16 5.70 -7.29
N ARG A 675 -13.99 6.26 -7.62
CA ARG A 675 -12.69 5.67 -7.31
C ARG A 675 -12.40 5.58 -5.81
N ASN A 676 -12.90 6.53 -5.03
CA ASN A 676 -12.71 6.55 -3.58
C ASN A 676 -13.68 5.61 -2.84
N LEU A 677 -14.87 5.40 -3.38
CA LEU A 677 -15.93 4.58 -2.76
C LEU A 677 -15.98 3.17 -3.33
N THR A 678 -15.54 2.94 -4.58
CA THR A 678 -15.46 1.60 -5.16
C THR A 678 -14.06 1.05 -5.01
N GLN A 679 -13.96 -0.10 -4.39
CA GLN A 679 -12.69 -0.82 -4.29
C GLN A 679 -12.44 -1.72 -5.52
N ASP A 680 -13.49 -2.03 -6.29
CA ASP A 680 -13.44 -2.95 -7.43
C ASP A 680 -13.82 -2.33 -8.78
N GLY A 681 -14.20 -1.06 -8.79
CA GLY A 681 -14.64 -0.36 -10.01
C GLY A 681 -15.98 -0.81 -10.59
N LYS A 682 -16.77 -1.64 -9.87
CA LYS A 682 -18.02 -2.22 -10.40
C LYS A 682 -19.30 -1.56 -9.93
N GLY A 683 -19.26 -0.79 -8.86
CA GLY A 683 -20.43 -0.10 -8.32
C GLY A 683 -20.28 0.29 -6.86
N ILE A 684 -21.17 1.14 -6.39
CA ILE A 684 -21.29 1.57 -5.00
C ILE A 684 -22.70 1.23 -4.52
N TYR A 685 -22.79 0.64 -3.34
CA TYR A 685 -24.05 0.59 -2.60
C TYR A 685 -24.02 1.71 -1.56
N LEU A 686 -24.88 2.72 -1.76
CA LEU A 686 -25.08 3.79 -0.78
C LEU A 686 -26.41 3.52 -0.09
N GLN A 687 -26.44 3.64 1.25
CA GLN A 687 -27.69 3.70 1.98
C GLN A 687 -28.35 5.07 1.72
N GLU A 688 -29.67 5.14 1.80
CA GLU A 688 -30.44 6.38 1.58
C GLU A 688 -29.96 7.53 2.50
N SER A 689 -29.48 7.21 3.70
CA SER A 689 -28.89 8.15 4.66
C SER A 689 -27.49 8.67 4.26
N GLU A 690 -26.80 7.99 3.36
CA GLU A 690 -25.47 8.38 2.88
C GLU A 690 -25.53 9.29 1.63
N VAL A 691 -26.69 9.36 1.00
CA VAL A 691 -26.96 10.29 -0.09
C VAL A 691 -27.41 11.63 0.52
N LYS A 692 -26.49 12.57 0.68
CA LYS A 692 -26.86 13.93 1.06
C LYS A 692 -27.87 14.46 0.04
N PRO A 693 -29.03 14.99 0.45
CA PRO A 693 -29.96 15.56 -0.48
C PRO A 693 -29.27 16.72 -1.19
N VAL A 694 -29.10 16.58 -2.50
CA VAL A 694 -28.76 17.73 -3.34
C VAL A 694 -29.94 18.70 -3.19
N PRO A 695 -29.71 19.99 -2.82
CA PRO A 695 -30.79 20.94 -2.69
C PRO A 695 -31.63 20.91 -3.99
N ARG A 696 -32.92 20.66 -3.85
CA ARG A 696 -33.83 20.77 -4.99
C ARG A 696 -33.76 22.21 -5.47
N LEU A 697 -33.16 22.41 -6.61
CA LEU A 697 -33.35 23.63 -7.37
C LEU A 697 -34.77 23.60 -7.93
N SER A 698 -35.67 24.34 -7.28
CA SER A 698 -36.97 24.70 -7.76
C SER A 698 -36.82 25.59 -9.00
#